data_47a4e74db341b4a2ed88e9cf0c98c103
#
_entry.id   47a4e74db341b4a2ed88e9cf0c98c103
#
_cell.length_a   1.000
_cell.length_b   1.000
_cell.length_c   1.000
_cell.angle_alpha   90.00
_cell.angle_beta   90.00
_cell.angle_gamma   90.00
#
_symmetry.space_group_name_H-M   'P 1'
#
loop_
_entity.id
_entity.type
_entity.pdbx_description
1 polymer ?
#
loop_
_entity_poly.entity_id
_entity_poly.type
_entity_poly.pdbx_seq_one_letter_code
_entity_poly.pdbx_strand_id
1 'polypeptide(L)'
;MYQNYCLKKAVLLVALTGSLLSATSQDRRRSPATPATPASDTTKPKTPAMPPKAGPKAYKEIITSKAVTRKGLFNVHKIEDKYYFEFGDSIMNRDILIVNRISKAPINTRAGFMGFAGDEINENVIRLERGPNNKVFLRNISFSVYSKDSTKPMYKTVQNSNIQPIAAAFDVKAFSQDSAGVVIDMTDFITGDNDIFFFAPSIKSALRIGGVQADKSYIVDVKSFPINTEIVTVKTYSKSPAPSLFPGMAPAMPAGNATFELNTSIVILPKVPMRPRYYDDRVAYFSTEFTDFDADPQGVKDISMVTRWKLEVKPEDLARFKKGELVEPVKPIIYYIDPATPEKWVPFLIQGVNDWQKAFEKAGFKNAIMAKRAPTPQEDSTWSLNDARFSAIVYKPSDIPNAMGPHVHDPRSGEILESHINWYHNVMNLLRNWYLIQAAPSDPKARKAHFDDELMGQLIRFVSSHEVGHTLGLPHNMGSSSATPVEKLRDKAYVEANGHTASIMDYARFNYVAQPEDKIGPDGLYPRIGDYDLWSIEWGYKPIPDKTEEEEKAILNDLVKTKFENPRLRFYHSNGVDPRAQTEDLGDNAMKAGEYGIKNLKWILPQLPGWLNEKGEDYTNLTDIYNEILGQYSRYLGHVGTNLGGIMSSPKTTDQGGPVYVVNSKAKQKEAIAFIQKNLFETPTWLLDKTILDKIISPTSDRISTLQDSYLGSLLNNGRLQRLVSSANREPGAYRIDEYMDDIKKGIFTELGSKKVIDNYRRNLQKSFVERLGNIVNPAPAGGGMGGAIIFSFGPVVDVKKSDIMSVAKGTLRSLKYEITASLAGYTDKMSRYHLQDLNERIENILNPK
;
A
#
# COMPACT_ATOMS: atom_id res chain seq x y z
N MET A 1 4.20 0.51 -2.45
CA MET A 1 4.60 -0.38 -3.56
C MET A 1 3.41 -0.84 -4.43
N TYR A 2 2.34 -1.38 -3.88
CA TYR A 2 1.14 -1.75 -4.67
C TYR A 2 0.52 -0.59 -5.44
N GLN A 3 0.56 0.65 -4.93
CA GLN A 3 0.08 1.84 -5.66
C GLN A 3 0.94 2.21 -6.87
N ASN A 4 2.24 1.93 -6.86
CA ASN A 4 3.12 2.20 -8.01
C ASN A 4 2.94 1.21 -9.16
N TYR A 5 2.52 -0.02 -8.86
CA TYR A 5 2.25 -1.04 -9.88
C TYR A 5 1.02 -0.69 -10.75
N CYS A 6 -0.03 -0.15 -10.14
CA CYS A 6 -1.20 0.33 -10.87
C CYS A 6 -0.96 1.67 -11.59
N LEU A 7 -0.14 2.57 -11.05
CA LEU A 7 0.15 3.86 -11.68
C LEU A 7 0.97 3.72 -12.97
N LYS A 8 1.93 2.79 -13.03
CA LYS A 8 2.76 2.60 -14.23
C LYS A 8 1.94 2.08 -15.43
N LYS A 9 0.96 1.21 -15.22
CA LYS A 9 0.06 0.75 -16.32
C LYS A 9 -0.94 1.82 -16.76
N ALA A 10 -1.42 2.67 -15.87
CA ALA A 10 -2.35 3.76 -16.21
C ALA A 10 -1.67 4.89 -17.01
N VAL A 11 -0.43 5.20 -16.74
CA VAL A 11 0.33 6.24 -17.47
C VAL A 11 0.68 5.80 -18.87
N LEU A 12 0.93 4.51 -19.13
CA LEU A 12 1.22 4.00 -20.48
C LEU A 12 -0.02 4.00 -21.39
N LEU A 13 -1.22 3.82 -20.84
CA LEU A 13 -2.47 3.81 -21.63
C LEU A 13 -2.95 5.21 -22.02
N VAL A 14 -2.62 6.24 -21.23
CA VAL A 14 -2.99 7.64 -21.55
C VAL A 14 -2.06 8.26 -22.61
N ALA A 15 -0.83 7.77 -22.75
CA ALA A 15 0.09 8.25 -23.77
C ALA A 15 -0.20 7.74 -25.21
N LEU A 16 -0.97 6.64 -25.35
CA LEU A 16 -1.28 6.04 -26.65
C LEU A 16 -2.59 6.52 -27.30
N THR A 17 -3.45 7.24 -26.57
CA THR A 17 -4.72 7.75 -27.12
C THR A 17 -4.69 9.23 -27.52
N GLY A 18 -3.58 9.94 -27.29
CA GLY A 18 -3.42 11.38 -27.58
C GLY A 18 -2.87 11.73 -28.97
N SER A 19 -2.49 10.78 -29.82
CA SER A 19 -1.71 11.05 -31.03
C SER A 19 -2.45 10.88 -32.36
N LEU A 20 -3.76 10.80 -32.36
CA LEU A 20 -4.54 10.62 -33.60
C LEU A 20 -5.71 11.61 -33.67
N LEU A 21 -5.42 12.92 -33.76
CA LEU A 21 -6.34 13.91 -34.34
C LEU A 21 -5.66 15.30 -34.34
N SER A 22 -4.91 15.60 -35.40
CA SER A 22 -4.75 16.99 -35.93
C SER A 22 -3.89 16.96 -37.20
N ALA A 23 -4.48 16.59 -38.28
CA ALA A 23 -3.99 16.89 -39.62
C ALA A 23 -5.15 17.40 -40.44
N THR A 24 -5.40 18.70 -40.38
CA THR A 24 -6.10 19.43 -41.46
C THR A 24 -5.56 20.84 -41.56
N SER A 25 -4.87 21.05 -42.67
CA SER A 25 -4.74 22.23 -43.49
C SER A 25 -4.93 23.63 -42.87
N GLN A 26 -3.91 24.45 -43.01
CA GLN A 26 -4.12 25.86 -43.32
C GLN A 26 -3.21 26.29 -44.48
N ASP A 27 -3.90 26.94 -45.41
CA ASP A 27 -3.46 27.35 -46.69
C ASP A 27 -2.68 28.67 -46.66
N ARG A 28 -1.91 28.87 -47.67
CA ARG A 28 -1.00 29.98 -47.98
C ARG A 28 -1.66 31.35 -47.91
N ARG A 29 -0.93 32.38 -47.40
CA ARG A 29 -0.86 33.66 -48.07
C ARG A 29 0.57 34.21 -48.10
N ARG A 30 1.07 34.38 -49.33
CA ARG A 30 2.27 35.16 -49.68
C ARG A 30 1.97 36.62 -49.55
N SER A 31 2.96 37.40 -49.14
CA SER A 31 3.14 38.82 -49.52
C SER A 31 4.63 39.17 -49.57
N PRO A 32 5.01 40.22 -50.29
CA PRO A 32 6.10 40.12 -51.28
C PRO A 32 7.45 40.68 -50.78
N ALA A 33 8.48 40.34 -51.56
CA ALA A 33 9.86 40.74 -51.37
C ALA A 33 10.10 42.19 -51.75
N THR A 34 10.97 42.88 -51.00
CA THR A 34 11.62 44.12 -51.40
C THR A 34 13.16 43.94 -51.37
N PRO A 35 13.91 44.68 -52.21
CA PRO A 35 15.18 44.22 -52.76
C PRO A 35 16.41 44.51 -51.91
N ALA A 36 17.44 43.73 -52.18
CA ALA A 36 18.79 43.80 -51.61
C ALA A 36 19.55 45.05 -52.01
N THR A 37 20.32 45.64 -51.12
CA THR A 37 21.42 46.57 -51.34
C THR A 37 22.72 46.03 -50.73
N PRO A 38 23.88 46.35 -51.26
CA PRO A 38 25.07 45.47 -51.25
C PRO A 38 25.92 45.57 -49.99
N ALA A 39 26.77 44.55 -49.87
CA ALA A 39 27.73 44.28 -48.85
C ALA A 39 28.67 45.42 -48.55
N SER A 40 28.88 45.70 -47.26
CA SER A 40 30.11 46.30 -46.77
C SER A 40 30.76 45.35 -45.76
N ASP A 41 32.01 45.08 -46.01
CA ASP A 41 33.00 44.33 -45.30
C ASP A 41 33.06 44.74 -43.82
N THR A 42 32.82 43.80 -42.89
CA THR A 42 33.22 43.98 -41.52
C THR A 42 33.61 42.65 -40.88
N THR A 43 34.86 42.56 -40.59
CA THR A 43 35.54 41.67 -39.63
C THR A 43 34.65 40.97 -38.62
N LYS A 44 34.65 39.65 -38.71
CA LYS A 44 34.10 38.76 -37.68
C LYS A 44 34.76 39.07 -36.33
N PRO A 45 33.99 39.29 -35.26
CA PRO A 45 34.55 39.24 -33.93
C PRO A 45 35.02 37.80 -33.65
N LYS A 46 36.29 37.64 -33.39
CA LYS A 46 36.82 36.42 -32.78
C LYS A 46 36.12 36.20 -31.47
N THR A 47 35.23 35.17 -31.39
CA THR A 47 34.77 34.62 -30.14
C THR A 47 36.02 34.35 -29.29
N PRO A 48 36.15 34.82 -28.07
CA PRO A 48 37.28 34.45 -27.21
C PRO A 48 37.32 32.93 -27.10
N ALA A 49 38.39 32.32 -27.51
CA ALA A 49 38.63 30.90 -27.24
C ALA A 49 38.53 30.72 -25.73
N MET A 50 37.55 29.91 -25.28
CA MET A 50 37.55 29.47 -23.90
C MET A 50 38.93 28.88 -23.56
N PRO A 51 39.55 29.30 -22.45
CA PRO A 51 40.84 28.73 -22.07
C PRO A 51 40.71 27.19 -21.99
N PRO A 52 41.72 26.42 -22.45
CA PRO A 52 41.64 24.99 -22.36
C PRO A 52 41.40 24.58 -20.93
N LYS A 53 40.32 23.77 -20.71
CA LYS A 53 40.00 23.23 -19.37
C LYS A 53 41.27 22.58 -18.81
N ALA A 54 41.76 23.08 -17.66
CA ALA A 54 42.91 22.48 -17.00
C ALA A 54 42.64 20.99 -16.72
N GLY A 55 43.58 20.13 -17.06
CA GLY A 55 43.53 18.70 -16.77
C GLY A 55 43.47 18.39 -15.26
N PRO A 56 43.38 17.09 -14.88
CA PRO A 56 43.41 16.71 -13.45
C PRO A 56 44.67 17.27 -12.78
N LYS A 57 44.51 17.81 -11.57
CA LYS A 57 45.60 18.35 -10.76
C LYS A 57 46.31 17.25 -9.96
N ALA A 58 47.45 17.57 -9.35
CA ALA A 58 48.10 16.66 -8.42
C ALA A 58 47.20 16.39 -7.20
N TYR A 59 47.17 15.15 -6.72
CA TYR A 59 46.28 14.72 -5.62
C TYR A 59 46.33 15.66 -4.41
N LYS A 60 47.57 16.04 -3.98
CA LYS A 60 47.78 16.93 -2.81
C LYS A 60 47.27 18.36 -3.01
N GLU A 61 47.04 18.76 -4.26
CA GLU A 61 46.47 20.09 -4.56
C GLU A 61 44.97 20.09 -4.41
N ILE A 62 44.33 18.94 -4.56
CA ILE A 62 42.85 18.77 -4.39
C ILE A 62 42.58 18.29 -2.98
N ILE A 63 43.21 17.17 -2.55
CA ILE A 63 43.03 16.62 -1.21
C ILE A 63 44.15 17.13 -0.32
N THR A 64 43.92 18.28 0.29
CA THR A 64 44.89 18.97 1.15
C THR A 64 44.93 18.38 2.56
N SER A 65 45.87 18.81 3.38
CA SER A 65 45.93 18.43 4.79
C SER A 65 44.75 18.89 5.65
N LYS A 66 43.90 19.77 5.14
CA LYS A 66 42.63 20.20 5.78
C LYS A 66 41.49 19.18 5.57
N ALA A 67 41.68 18.15 4.72
CA ALA A 67 40.62 17.19 4.41
C ALA A 67 40.26 16.35 5.62
N VAL A 68 38.95 16.31 5.94
CA VAL A 68 38.38 15.32 6.85
C VAL A 68 37.90 14.15 5.99
N THR A 69 38.58 13.00 6.11
CA THR A 69 38.32 11.82 5.27
C THR A 69 37.54 10.77 6.02
N ARG A 70 36.50 10.26 5.39
CA ARG A 70 35.75 9.08 5.81
C ARG A 70 35.90 7.96 4.79
N LYS A 71 36.45 6.83 5.24
CA LYS A 71 36.75 5.67 4.39
C LYS A 71 35.61 4.67 4.40
N GLY A 72 35.34 4.07 3.27
CA GLY A 72 34.31 3.05 3.09
C GLY A 72 34.17 2.65 1.63
N LEU A 73 32.91 2.49 1.17
CA LEU A 73 32.62 2.24 -0.25
C LEU A 73 33.28 3.31 -1.14
N PHE A 74 33.09 4.57 -0.78
CA PHE A 74 33.87 5.71 -1.31
C PHE A 74 34.74 6.26 -0.20
N ASN A 75 35.95 6.72 -0.53
CA ASN A 75 36.67 7.61 0.36
C ASN A 75 36.09 9.02 0.15
N VAL A 76 35.41 9.54 1.13
CA VAL A 76 34.79 10.87 1.06
C VAL A 76 35.65 11.86 1.81
N HIS A 77 36.12 12.91 1.08
CA HIS A 77 36.95 13.97 1.63
C HIS A 77 36.15 15.26 1.71
N LYS A 78 35.89 15.74 2.92
CA LYS A 78 35.33 17.06 3.15
C LYS A 78 36.45 18.09 3.31
N ILE A 79 36.43 19.14 2.48
CA ILE A 79 37.34 20.28 2.56
C ILE A 79 36.48 21.53 2.50
N GLU A 80 36.38 22.25 3.60
CA GLU A 80 35.47 23.38 3.74
C GLU A 80 34.01 22.93 3.40
N ASP A 81 33.41 23.51 2.39
CA ASP A 81 32.04 23.16 1.94
C ASP A 81 32.02 22.19 0.74
N LYS A 82 33.18 21.68 0.34
CA LYS A 82 33.32 20.75 -0.78
C LYS A 82 33.41 19.29 -0.33
N TYR A 83 32.74 18.40 -1.08
CA TYR A 83 32.72 16.96 -0.86
C TYR A 83 33.30 16.26 -2.09
N TYR A 84 34.48 15.71 -1.93
CA TYR A 84 35.17 14.94 -2.97
C TYR A 84 34.99 13.45 -2.72
N PHE A 85 34.62 12.73 -3.76
CA PHE A 85 34.45 11.28 -3.73
C PHE A 85 35.64 10.65 -4.48
N GLU A 86 36.41 9.85 -3.77
CA GLU A 86 37.52 9.06 -4.31
C GLU A 86 37.14 7.59 -4.38
N PHE A 87 37.33 6.95 -5.54
CA PHE A 87 37.02 5.54 -5.77
C PHE A 87 37.87 4.96 -6.90
N GLY A 88 38.17 3.67 -6.79
CA GLY A 88 38.99 2.94 -7.75
C GLY A 88 38.14 2.14 -8.77
N ASP A 89 38.86 1.36 -9.59
CA ASP A 89 38.30 0.52 -10.65
C ASP A 89 37.36 -0.59 -10.07
N SER A 90 37.49 -0.93 -8.79
CA SER A 90 36.58 -1.85 -8.12
C SER A 90 35.12 -1.35 -8.04
N ILE A 91 34.92 -0.03 -8.16
CA ILE A 91 33.60 0.63 -8.17
C ILE A 91 33.16 0.97 -9.61
N MET A 92 34.11 1.27 -10.48
CA MET A 92 33.82 1.56 -11.89
C MET A 92 33.05 0.41 -12.55
N ASN A 93 32.05 0.78 -13.34
CA ASN A 93 31.17 -0.17 -14.07
C ASN A 93 30.41 -1.15 -13.16
N ARG A 94 30.33 -0.89 -11.85
CA ARG A 94 29.49 -1.63 -10.91
C ARG A 94 28.12 -1.00 -10.82
N ASP A 95 27.10 -1.85 -10.68
CA ASP A 95 25.74 -1.40 -10.38
C ASP A 95 25.68 -0.98 -8.92
N ILE A 96 25.15 0.21 -8.71
CA ILE A 96 25.02 0.87 -7.41
C ILE A 96 23.56 1.29 -7.25
N LEU A 97 22.95 0.82 -6.20
CA LEU A 97 21.57 1.18 -5.87
C LEU A 97 21.55 2.50 -5.09
N ILE A 98 20.70 3.41 -5.49
CA ILE A 98 20.43 4.68 -4.81
C ILE A 98 19.04 4.58 -4.20
N VAL A 99 18.95 4.72 -2.88
CA VAL A 99 17.68 4.76 -2.16
C VAL A 99 17.56 6.09 -1.44
N ASN A 100 16.50 6.83 -1.72
CA ASN A 100 16.26 8.14 -1.12
C ASN A 100 15.10 8.06 -0.15
N ARG A 101 15.30 8.61 1.06
CA ARG A 101 14.31 8.57 2.15
C ARG A 101 14.16 9.95 2.81
N ILE A 102 13.01 10.18 3.40
CA ILE A 102 12.79 11.31 4.29
C ILE A 102 13.32 10.95 5.67
N SER A 103 14.36 11.65 6.16
CA SER A 103 14.81 11.53 7.57
C SER A 103 13.94 12.35 8.51
N LYS A 104 13.63 13.60 8.12
CA LYS A 104 12.71 14.48 8.87
C LYS A 104 11.82 15.24 7.90
N ALA A 105 10.53 15.32 8.22
CA ALA A 105 9.52 16.00 7.42
C ALA A 105 8.89 17.17 8.18
N PRO A 106 8.47 18.24 7.49
CA PRO A 106 7.71 19.32 8.12
C PRO A 106 6.30 18.82 8.47
N ILE A 107 5.78 19.24 9.62
CA ILE A 107 4.52 18.77 10.22
C ILE A 107 3.32 18.87 9.24
N ASN A 108 3.29 19.91 8.38
CA ASN A 108 2.14 20.22 7.51
C ASN A 108 2.34 19.84 6.03
N THR A 109 3.17 18.84 5.72
CA THR A 109 3.46 18.46 4.32
C THR A 109 3.04 17.05 3.98
N ARG A 110 2.05 16.52 4.66
CA ARG A 110 1.53 15.17 4.49
C ARG A 110 0.54 15.08 3.33
N ALA A 111 0.58 14.01 2.57
CA ALA A 111 -0.38 13.67 1.52
C ALA A 111 -0.82 12.21 1.70
N GLY A 112 -1.92 11.99 2.41
CA GLY A 112 -2.36 10.65 2.79
C GLY A 112 -1.31 9.92 3.63
N PHE A 113 -0.82 8.79 3.11
CA PHE A 113 0.23 7.97 3.75
C PHE A 113 1.66 8.36 3.30
N MET A 114 1.88 9.55 2.75
CA MET A 114 3.18 10.04 2.29
C MET A 114 3.60 11.30 3.03
N GLY A 115 4.93 11.53 3.11
CA GLY A 115 5.53 12.73 3.69
C GLY A 115 5.97 12.54 5.14
N PHE A 116 6.25 11.31 5.55
CA PHE A 116 6.68 10.96 6.91
C PHE A 116 8.17 10.63 6.97
N ALA A 117 8.74 10.73 8.16
CA ALA A 117 10.11 10.26 8.40
C ALA A 117 10.19 8.73 8.23
N GLY A 118 11.07 8.29 7.34
CA GLY A 118 11.26 6.89 6.95
C GLY A 118 10.67 6.54 5.59
N ASP A 119 9.85 7.41 4.98
CA ASP A 119 9.30 7.16 3.66
C ASP A 119 10.39 7.11 2.61
N GLU A 120 10.36 6.07 1.80
CA GLU A 120 11.13 5.99 0.57
C GLU A 120 10.48 6.88 -0.50
N ILE A 121 11.29 7.73 -1.12
CA ILE A 121 10.80 8.77 -2.03
C ILE A 121 11.35 8.67 -3.45
N ASN A 122 12.39 7.86 -3.65
CA ASN A 122 12.97 7.57 -4.96
C ASN A 122 13.96 6.41 -4.86
N GLU A 123 14.00 5.56 -5.87
CA GLU A 123 14.96 4.48 -6.02
C GLU A 123 15.49 4.45 -7.46
N ASN A 124 16.81 4.32 -7.64
CA ASN A 124 17.47 4.24 -8.94
C ASN A 124 18.69 3.32 -8.86
N VAL A 125 19.04 2.70 -9.99
CA VAL A 125 20.36 2.06 -10.13
C VAL A 125 21.22 2.95 -10.99
N ILE A 126 22.44 3.19 -10.53
CA ILE A 126 23.43 3.98 -11.27
C ILE A 126 24.69 3.15 -11.57
N ARG A 127 25.43 3.65 -12.55
CA ARG A 127 26.77 3.14 -12.88
C ARG A 127 27.71 4.31 -13.13
N LEU A 128 28.91 4.24 -12.56
CA LEU A 128 29.97 5.21 -12.81
C LEU A 128 30.89 4.68 -13.90
N GLU A 129 31.04 5.42 -15.00
CA GLU A 129 31.80 5.00 -16.16
C GLU A 129 32.85 6.06 -16.54
N ARG A 130 34.03 5.64 -17.03
CA ARG A 130 35.02 6.57 -17.56
C ARG A 130 34.51 7.13 -18.89
N GLY A 131 34.50 8.46 -19.00
CA GLY A 131 34.14 9.18 -20.21
C GLY A 131 35.36 9.82 -20.86
N PRO A 132 35.22 10.41 -22.08
CA PRO A 132 36.26 11.18 -22.74
C PRO A 132 36.62 12.43 -21.94
N ASN A 133 37.79 13.00 -22.21
CA ASN A 133 38.28 14.26 -21.63
C ASN A 133 38.34 14.26 -20.09
N ASN A 134 38.84 13.17 -19.49
CA ASN A 134 38.97 13.01 -18.04
C ASN A 134 37.66 13.27 -17.29
N LYS A 135 36.54 12.67 -17.79
CA LYS A 135 35.27 12.72 -17.12
C LYS A 135 34.86 11.37 -16.54
N VAL A 136 34.04 11.41 -15.52
CA VAL A 136 33.26 10.27 -15.02
C VAL A 136 31.79 10.56 -15.32
N PHE A 137 31.14 9.63 -16.03
CA PHE A 137 29.71 9.68 -16.27
C PHE A 137 28.96 8.89 -15.21
N LEU A 138 27.91 9.46 -14.66
CA LEU A 138 26.90 8.77 -13.88
C LEU A 138 25.74 8.42 -14.80
N ARG A 139 25.54 7.12 -15.06
CA ARG A 139 24.41 6.64 -15.83
C ARG A 139 23.29 6.18 -14.91
N ASN A 140 22.06 6.45 -15.31
CA ASN A 140 20.88 5.84 -14.71
C ASN A 140 20.59 4.52 -15.45
N ILE A 141 20.62 3.40 -14.73
CA ILE A 141 20.51 2.06 -15.30
C ILE A 141 19.09 1.53 -15.12
N SER A 142 18.46 1.14 -16.20
CA SER A 142 17.17 0.45 -16.19
C SER A 142 17.36 -1.03 -16.56
N PHE A 143 16.73 -1.90 -15.77
CA PHE A 143 16.64 -3.34 -16.03
C PHE A 143 15.25 -3.73 -16.55
N SER A 144 14.44 -2.78 -16.96
CA SER A 144 13.07 -3.04 -17.45
C SER A 144 13.01 -3.88 -18.75
N VAL A 145 14.11 -3.92 -19.50
CA VAL A 145 14.23 -4.65 -20.77
C VAL A 145 15.46 -5.54 -20.71
N TYR A 146 15.30 -6.82 -21.02
CA TYR A 146 16.33 -7.81 -20.79
C TYR A 146 16.38 -8.87 -21.90
N SER A 147 17.58 -9.34 -22.21
CA SER A 147 17.88 -10.59 -22.90
C SER A 147 18.98 -11.28 -22.11
N LYS A 148 18.75 -12.53 -21.71
CA LYS A 148 19.58 -13.22 -20.72
C LYS A 148 20.88 -13.77 -21.32
N ASP A 149 20.81 -14.27 -22.53
CA ASP A 149 21.90 -15.01 -23.17
C ASP A 149 22.79 -14.08 -24.02
N SER A 150 23.91 -13.66 -23.45
CA SER A 150 24.88 -12.79 -24.12
C SER A 150 25.51 -13.37 -25.40
N THR A 151 25.34 -14.66 -25.66
CA THR A 151 25.81 -15.33 -26.87
C THR A 151 24.83 -15.21 -28.03
N LYS A 152 23.57 -14.89 -27.77
CA LYS A 152 22.52 -14.79 -28.78
C LYS A 152 22.45 -13.41 -29.45
N PRO A 153 22.02 -13.34 -30.70
CA PRO A 153 21.87 -12.08 -31.44
C PRO A 153 20.92 -11.09 -30.75
N MET A 154 19.85 -11.58 -30.06
CA MET A 154 18.88 -10.76 -29.39
C MET A 154 19.51 -9.91 -28.28
N TYR A 155 20.47 -10.46 -27.52
CA TYR A 155 21.22 -9.71 -26.51
C TYR A 155 21.87 -8.45 -27.11
N LYS A 156 22.60 -8.61 -28.24
CA LYS A 156 23.23 -7.49 -28.94
C LYS A 156 22.19 -6.50 -29.47
N THR A 157 21.06 -6.99 -29.96
CA THR A 157 19.98 -6.15 -30.49
C THR A 157 19.34 -5.30 -29.39
N VAL A 158 19.09 -5.88 -28.21
CA VAL A 158 18.60 -5.14 -27.03
C VAL A 158 19.60 -4.07 -26.60
N GLN A 159 20.90 -4.40 -26.54
CA GLN A 159 21.94 -3.43 -26.19
C GLN A 159 22.08 -2.31 -27.23
N ASN A 160 21.97 -2.62 -28.52
CA ASN A 160 22.12 -1.62 -29.60
C ASN A 160 20.88 -0.72 -29.75
N SER A 161 19.72 -1.17 -29.27
CA SER A 161 18.45 -0.42 -29.37
C SER A 161 18.17 0.45 -28.15
N ASN A 162 18.89 0.24 -27.03
CA ASN A 162 18.66 0.92 -25.76
C ASN A 162 19.96 1.59 -25.29
N ILE A 163 19.86 2.87 -24.94
CA ILE A 163 20.96 3.59 -24.29
C ILE A 163 20.55 3.98 -22.87
N GLN A 164 21.45 3.71 -21.94
CA GLN A 164 21.26 4.13 -20.56
C GLN A 164 21.57 5.64 -20.44
N PRO A 165 20.65 6.47 -19.92
CA PRO A 165 20.82 7.90 -19.85
C PRO A 165 22.05 8.32 -19.02
N ILE A 166 22.76 9.35 -19.46
CA ILE A 166 23.80 10.02 -18.66
C ILE A 166 23.09 11.07 -17.78
N ALA A 167 22.97 10.81 -16.48
CA ALA A 167 22.33 11.72 -15.53
C ALA A 167 23.28 12.85 -15.07
N ALA A 168 24.58 12.56 -15.00
CA ALA A 168 25.59 13.57 -14.65
C ALA A 168 26.94 13.26 -15.29
N ALA A 169 27.79 14.30 -15.41
CA ALA A 169 29.15 14.20 -15.89
C ALA A 169 30.09 15.00 -14.99
N PHE A 170 30.99 14.31 -14.30
CA PHE A 170 31.93 14.91 -13.36
C PHE A 170 33.32 15.03 -14.00
N ASP A 171 33.98 16.17 -13.81
CA ASP A 171 35.40 16.29 -14.16
C ASP A 171 36.23 15.54 -13.12
N VAL A 172 37.18 14.72 -13.56
CA VAL A 172 38.21 14.15 -12.68
C VAL A 172 39.10 15.29 -12.19
N LYS A 173 39.02 15.55 -10.87
CA LYS A 173 39.78 16.64 -10.24
C LYS A 173 41.24 16.23 -10.01
N ALA A 174 41.47 14.98 -9.62
CA ALA A 174 42.77 14.35 -9.45
C ALA A 174 42.64 12.83 -9.67
N PHE A 175 43.74 12.16 -9.90
CA PHE A 175 43.85 10.71 -9.72
C PHE A 175 44.16 10.40 -8.26
N SER A 176 43.76 9.23 -7.74
CA SER A 176 44.10 8.78 -6.40
C SER A 176 45.67 8.73 -6.20
N GLN A 177 46.09 8.73 -4.96
CA GLN A 177 47.54 8.77 -4.64
C GLN A 177 48.30 7.58 -5.24
N ASP A 178 47.68 6.42 -5.36
CA ASP A 178 48.19 5.21 -6.01
C ASP A 178 47.94 5.16 -7.51
N SER A 179 47.31 6.19 -8.07
CA SER A 179 46.87 6.30 -9.46
C SER A 179 45.87 5.22 -9.92
N ALA A 180 45.33 4.40 -9.01
CA ALA A 180 44.36 3.34 -9.30
C ALA A 180 42.93 3.83 -9.28
N GLY A 181 42.67 5.07 -8.86
CA GLY A 181 41.33 5.63 -8.74
C GLY A 181 41.24 7.07 -9.24
N VAL A 182 40.05 7.64 -9.10
CA VAL A 182 39.72 9.03 -9.47
C VAL A 182 39.06 9.76 -8.29
N VAL A 183 39.26 11.08 -8.28
CA VAL A 183 38.60 12.00 -7.35
C VAL A 183 37.70 12.91 -8.15
N ILE A 184 36.40 12.95 -7.79
CA ILE A 184 35.40 13.84 -8.38
C ILE A 184 34.78 14.75 -7.31
N ASP A 185 34.33 15.94 -7.68
CA ASP A 185 33.55 16.84 -6.82
C ASP A 185 32.06 16.56 -7.02
N MET A 186 31.39 16.07 -6.00
CA MET A 186 29.95 15.79 -6.04
C MET A 186 29.10 16.86 -5.34
N THR A 187 29.71 17.92 -4.83
CA THR A 187 29.04 18.95 -4.01
C THR A 187 27.80 19.52 -4.70
N ASP A 188 27.98 20.02 -5.93
CA ASP A 188 26.88 20.69 -6.66
C ASP A 188 25.78 19.71 -7.08
N PHE A 189 26.13 18.43 -7.33
CA PHE A 189 25.16 17.39 -7.62
C PHE A 189 24.33 17.04 -6.39
N ILE A 190 24.94 17.00 -5.21
CA ILE A 190 24.26 16.70 -3.93
C ILE A 190 23.43 17.92 -3.48
N THR A 191 23.91 19.16 -3.65
CA THR A 191 23.18 20.36 -3.23
C THR A 191 22.08 20.76 -4.21
N GLY A 192 22.19 20.38 -5.47
CA GLY A 192 21.22 20.64 -6.53
C GLY A 192 19.94 19.79 -6.39
N ASP A 193 19.09 19.87 -7.40
CA ASP A 193 17.90 19.03 -7.58
C ASP A 193 18.10 18.18 -8.84
N ASN A 194 17.92 16.87 -8.73
CA ASN A 194 18.09 15.95 -9.84
C ASN A 194 17.23 14.69 -9.66
N ASP A 195 17.04 13.92 -10.73
CA ASP A 195 16.14 12.76 -10.75
C ASP A 195 16.74 11.48 -10.14
N ILE A 196 18.01 11.49 -9.75
CA ILE A 196 18.70 10.34 -9.15
C ILE A 196 18.63 10.41 -7.62
N PHE A 197 18.95 11.59 -7.08
CA PHE A 197 18.86 11.85 -5.65
C PHE A 197 17.53 12.55 -5.34
N PHE A 198 17.09 12.43 -4.08
CA PHE A 198 15.93 13.13 -3.51
C PHE A 198 14.59 12.63 -4.07
N PHE A 199 13.64 13.52 -4.27
CA PHE A 199 12.26 13.16 -4.61
C PHE A 199 12.06 12.75 -6.06
N ALA A 200 11.38 11.62 -6.29
CA ALA A 200 10.82 11.32 -7.60
C ALA A 200 9.76 12.37 -8.00
N PRO A 201 9.60 12.67 -9.30
CA PRO A 201 8.64 13.68 -9.78
C PRO A 201 7.18 13.42 -9.32
N SER A 202 6.76 12.16 -9.28
CA SER A 202 5.43 11.75 -8.81
C SER A 202 5.20 12.09 -7.33
N ILE A 203 6.22 11.87 -6.49
CA ILE A 203 6.17 12.17 -5.06
C ILE A 203 6.18 13.69 -4.83
N LYS A 204 7.01 14.45 -5.58
CA LYS A 204 6.96 15.92 -5.55
C LYS A 204 5.54 16.43 -5.83
N SER A 205 4.91 15.91 -6.87
CA SER A 205 3.53 16.27 -7.25
C SER A 205 2.54 15.95 -6.13
N ALA A 206 2.60 14.75 -5.54
CA ALA A 206 1.72 14.33 -4.45
C ALA A 206 1.86 15.24 -3.22
N LEU A 207 3.09 15.62 -2.85
CA LEU A 207 3.40 16.52 -1.74
C LEU A 207 3.22 17.99 -2.08
N ARG A 208 2.94 18.33 -3.35
CA ARG A 208 2.80 19.69 -3.90
C ARG A 208 4.05 20.55 -3.72
N ILE A 209 5.23 19.92 -3.78
CA ILE A 209 6.51 20.61 -3.72
C ILE A 209 7.05 20.82 -5.13
N GLY A 210 7.66 22.00 -5.35
CA GLY A 210 8.23 22.43 -6.62
C GLY A 210 9.75 22.38 -6.62
N GLY A 211 10.40 23.43 -7.14
CA GLY A 211 11.86 23.50 -7.23
C GLY A 211 12.55 23.69 -5.89
N VAL A 212 13.78 23.16 -5.78
CA VAL A 212 14.66 23.35 -4.63
C VAL A 212 15.09 24.82 -4.53
N GLN A 213 15.21 25.32 -3.29
CA GLN A 213 15.77 26.65 -2.99
C GLN A 213 17.21 26.45 -2.52
N ALA A 214 18.18 26.75 -3.40
CA ALA A 214 19.59 26.46 -3.17
C ALA A 214 20.17 27.22 -1.96
N ASP A 215 19.70 28.45 -1.73
CA ASP A 215 20.10 29.29 -0.60
C ASP A 215 19.68 28.77 0.78
N LYS A 216 18.75 27.78 0.80
CA LYS A 216 18.20 27.14 2.00
C LYS A 216 18.43 25.63 2.00
N SER A 217 19.40 25.16 1.23
CA SER A 217 19.68 23.74 1.08
C SER A 217 21.17 23.47 1.25
N TYR A 218 21.52 22.44 2.04
CA TYR A 218 22.92 22.15 2.36
C TYR A 218 23.12 20.68 2.73
N ILE A 219 24.39 20.23 2.67
CA ILE A 219 24.80 18.89 3.09
C ILE A 219 25.06 18.92 4.60
N VAL A 220 24.34 18.08 5.35
CA VAL A 220 24.52 17.94 6.80
C VAL A 220 25.72 17.05 7.11
N ASP A 221 25.75 15.86 6.53
CA ASP A 221 26.81 14.88 6.76
C ASP A 221 26.90 13.87 5.61
N VAL A 222 28.09 13.26 5.44
CA VAL A 222 28.30 12.14 4.54
C VAL A 222 29.09 11.09 5.29
N LYS A 223 28.54 9.89 5.47
CA LYS A 223 29.20 8.74 6.11
C LYS A 223 29.45 7.65 5.09
N SER A 224 30.59 6.98 5.18
CA SER A 224 30.92 5.87 4.30
C SER A 224 31.18 4.61 5.12
N PHE A 225 30.59 3.50 4.67
CA PHE A 225 30.65 2.16 5.25
C PHE A 225 31.19 1.19 4.19
N PRO A 226 31.50 -0.06 4.53
CA PRO A 226 32.11 -1.00 3.57
C PRO A 226 31.31 -1.25 2.30
N ILE A 227 29.97 -1.22 2.36
CA ILE A 227 29.10 -1.49 1.20
C ILE A 227 28.17 -0.34 0.83
N ASN A 228 28.15 0.74 1.62
CA ASN A 228 27.30 1.90 1.34
C ASN A 228 27.92 3.23 1.75
N THR A 229 27.40 4.29 1.19
CA THR A 229 27.69 5.68 1.59
C THR A 229 26.38 6.41 1.78
N GLU A 230 26.21 7.04 2.95
CA GLU A 230 25.02 7.75 3.36
C GLU A 230 25.23 9.25 3.27
N ILE A 231 24.34 9.94 2.57
CA ILE A 231 24.36 11.39 2.42
C ILE A 231 23.12 11.96 3.10
N VAL A 232 23.32 12.80 4.10
CA VAL A 232 22.24 13.52 4.77
C VAL A 232 22.23 14.97 4.31
N THR A 233 21.10 15.43 3.81
CA THR A 233 20.93 16.81 3.32
C THR A 233 19.71 17.46 3.95
N VAL A 234 19.75 18.77 4.16
CA VAL A 234 18.57 19.60 4.34
C VAL A 234 18.23 20.24 3.00
N LYS A 235 17.01 20.03 2.54
CA LYS A 235 16.48 20.59 1.27
C LYS A 235 15.21 21.36 1.54
N THR A 236 15.16 22.58 1.04
CA THR A 236 13.95 23.41 1.07
C THR A 236 13.38 23.51 -0.34
N TYR A 237 12.12 23.16 -0.47
CA TYR A 237 11.37 23.22 -1.72
C TYR A 237 10.28 24.31 -1.64
N SER A 238 9.95 24.94 -2.77
CA SER A 238 8.74 25.73 -2.88
C SER A 238 7.52 24.81 -2.70
N LYS A 239 6.45 25.32 -2.09
CA LYS A 239 5.21 24.57 -1.86
C LYS A 239 4.03 25.30 -2.46
N SER A 240 3.26 24.60 -3.31
CA SER A 240 2.03 25.12 -3.90
C SER A 240 0.89 25.13 -2.88
N PRO A 241 -0.06 26.09 -2.98
CA PRO A 241 -1.20 26.13 -2.08
C PRO A 241 -2.09 24.89 -2.24
N ALA A 242 -2.73 24.45 -1.15
CA ALA A 242 -3.77 23.45 -1.24
C ALA A 242 -5.05 24.07 -1.85
N PRO A 243 -5.83 23.32 -2.68
CA PRO A 243 -7.12 23.80 -3.16
C PRO A 243 -8.01 24.21 -1.99
N SER A 244 -8.79 25.26 -2.16
CA SER A 244 -9.83 25.61 -1.18
C SER A 244 -10.88 24.50 -1.12
N LEU A 245 -11.42 24.26 0.07
CA LEU A 245 -12.50 23.28 0.29
C LEU A 245 -13.81 23.69 -0.41
N PHE A 246 -13.96 25.01 -0.71
CA PHE A 246 -15.12 25.54 -1.41
C PHE A 246 -14.68 26.63 -2.40
N PRO A 247 -15.36 26.76 -3.56
CA PRO A 247 -15.11 27.83 -4.51
C PRO A 247 -15.22 29.21 -3.86
N GLY A 248 -14.23 30.06 -4.03
CA GLY A 248 -14.22 31.43 -3.49
C GLY A 248 -13.65 31.57 -2.07
N MET A 249 -13.29 30.51 -1.39
CA MET A 249 -12.56 30.56 -0.12
C MET A 249 -11.05 30.60 -0.32
N ALA A 250 -10.34 31.13 0.68
CA ALA A 250 -8.87 31.05 0.72
C ALA A 250 -8.40 29.60 0.64
N PRO A 251 -7.20 29.33 0.06
CA PRO A 251 -6.62 27.99 0.05
C PRO A 251 -6.58 27.38 1.45
N ALA A 252 -6.89 26.10 1.56
CA ALA A 252 -6.85 25.38 2.84
C ALA A 252 -5.43 25.40 3.47
N MET A 253 -4.39 25.54 2.63
CA MET A 253 -3.02 25.84 3.05
C MET A 253 -2.42 26.85 2.07
N PRO A 254 -1.77 27.94 2.57
CA PRO A 254 -1.13 28.93 1.72
C PRO A 254 0.09 28.36 0.99
N ALA A 255 0.52 29.01 -0.08
CA ALA A 255 1.82 28.77 -0.68
C ALA A 255 2.94 29.08 0.33
N GLY A 256 4.08 28.39 0.20
CA GLY A 256 5.19 28.59 1.12
C GLY A 256 6.40 27.71 0.78
N ASN A 257 7.13 27.34 1.81
CA ASN A 257 8.29 26.48 1.72
C ASN A 257 8.05 25.20 2.53
N ALA A 258 8.61 24.08 2.05
CA ALA A 258 8.70 22.83 2.77
C ALA A 258 10.17 22.41 2.90
N THR A 259 10.66 22.33 4.12
CA THR A 259 12.05 21.92 4.40
C THR A 259 12.08 20.50 4.93
N PHE A 260 12.84 19.65 4.26
CA PHE A 260 13.04 18.23 4.62
C PHE A 260 14.50 17.98 4.98
N GLU A 261 14.73 17.09 5.92
CA GLU A 261 16.02 16.40 5.99
C GLU A 261 15.86 15.09 5.22
N LEU A 262 16.71 14.88 4.23
CA LEU A 262 16.70 13.72 3.33
C LEU A 262 17.95 12.89 3.53
N ASN A 263 17.79 11.57 3.44
CA ASN A 263 18.87 10.61 3.40
C ASN A 263 18.92 9.96 2.02
N THR A 264 20.11 9.93 1.43
CA THR A 264 20.41 9.18 0.21
C THR A 264 21.41 8.08 0.55
N SER A 265 20.98 6.83 0.44
CA SER A 265 21.81 5.63 0.57
C SER A 265 22.38 5.25 -0.79
N ILE A 266 23.69 5.20 -0.92
CA ILE A 266 24.43 4.72 -2.10
C ILE A 266 24.94 3.33 -1.77
N VAL A 267 24.31 2.26 -2.25
CA VAL A 267 24.60 0.87 -1.87
C VAL A 267 25.16 0.12 -3.06
N ILE A 268 26.35 -0.49 -2.93
CA ILE A 268 26.91 -1.31 -4.01
C ILE A 268 26.16 -2.64 -4.10
N LEU A 269 25.64 -2.96 -5.29
CA LEU A 269 24.97 -4.23 -5.52
C LEU A 269 25.94 -5.41 -5.55
N PRO A 270 25.52 -6.63 -5.18
CA PRO A 270 26.34 -7.83 -5.30
C PRO A 270 26.96 -7.98 -6.70
N LYS A 271 28.22 -8.39 -6.79
CA LYS A 271 28.88 -8.60 -8.08
C LYS A 271 28.18 -9.67 -8.92
N VAL A 272 27.75 -10.74 -8.25
CA VAL A 272 26.93 -11.81 -8.84
C VAL A 272 25.57 -11.73 -8.20
N PRO A 273 24.50 -11.39 -8.97
CA PRO A 273 23.15 -11.38 -8.44
C PRO A 273 22.74 -12.74 -7.86
N MET A 274 21.86 -12.73 -6.87
CA MET A 274 21.25 -13.95 -6.34
C MET A 274 20.51 -14.70 -7.46
N ARG A 275 20.50 -16.04 -7.41
CA ARG A 275 19.64 -16.84 -8.30
C ARG A 275 18.19 -16.46 -8.08
N PRO A 276 17.46 -15.99 -9.12
CA PRO A 276 16.09 -15.54 -8.98
C PRO A 276 15.15 -16.72 -8.67
N ARG A 277 14.01 -16.44 -8.05
CA ARG A 277 12.85 -17.31 -7.99
C ARG A 277 11.69 -16.62 -8.67
N TYR A 278 11.06 -17.32 -9.62
CA TYR A 278 9.98 -16.73 -10.40
C TYR A 278 8.68 -16.66 -9.61
N TYR A 279 7.95 -15.59 -9.84
CA TYR A 279 6.68 -15.30 -9.16
C TYR A 279 5.60 -16.31 -9.53
N ASP A 280 4.77 -16.67 -8.55
CA ASP A 280 3.55 -17.47 -8.73
C ASP A 280 2.38 -16.76 -8.05
N ASP A 281 1.36 -16.42 -8.84
CA ASP A 281 0.18 -15.65 -8.41
C ASP A 281 -0.67 -16.37 -7.34
N ARG A 282 -0.47 -17.68 -7.17
CA ARG A 282 -1.17 -18.53 -6.19
C ARG A 282 -0.51 -18.53 -4.82
N VAL A 283 0.77 -18.09 -4.72
CA VAL A 283 1.52 -17.98 -3.47
C VAL A 283 1.73 -16.52 -3.09
N ALA A 284 2.01 -15.68 -4.06
CA ALA A 284 2.29 -14.26 -4.00
C ALA A 284 3.46 -13.84 -3.07
N TYR A 285 4.29 -12.99 -3.66
CA TYR A 285 5.39 -12.29 -3.00
C TYR A 285 5.43 -10.86 -3.54
N PHE A 286 6.10 -9.95 -2.88
CA PHE A 286 6.56 -8.74 -3.56
C PHE A 286 7.51 -9.16 -4.68
N SER A 287 7.52 -8.44 -5.78
CA SER A 287 8.29 -8.82 -6.96
C SER A 287 8.87 -7.63 -7.69
N THR A 288 9.97 -7.87 -8.38
CA THR A 288 10.50 -6.99 -9.43
C THR A 288 10.22 -7.60 -10.80
N GLU A 289 10.01 -6.78 -11.82
CA GLU A 289 9.52 -7.20 -13.13
C GLU A 289 10.40 -6.64 -14.24
N PHE A 290 10.59 -7.44 -15.28
CA PHE A 290 11.26 -7.02 -16.52
C PHE A 290 10.62 -7.69 -17.74
N THR A 291 10.77 -7.07 -18.91
CA THR A 291 10.36 -7.65 -20.18
C THR A 291 11.50 -8.46 -20.77
N ASP A 292 11.31 -9.78 -20.89
CA ASP A 292 12.27 -10.74 -21.43
C ASP A 292 12.04 -10.95 -22.92
N PHE A 293 13.06 -10.68 -23.73
CA PHE A 293 13.06 -10.85 -25.18
C PHE A 293 13.45 -12.27 -25.63
N ASP A 294 13.93 -13.11 -24.72
CA ASP A 294 14.29 -14.51 -25.02
C ASP A 294 13.19 -15.51 -24.63
N ALA A 295 12.24 -15.09 -23.78
CA ALA A 295 11.24 -15.98 -23.17
C ALA A 295 10.11 -16.39 -24.12
N ASP A 296 9.90 -15.65 -25.23
CA ASP A 296 8.92 -15.97 -26.28
C ASP A 296 9.57 -15.81 -27.66
N PRO A 297 9.65 -16.90 -28.48
CA PRO A 297 10.26 -16.84 -29.81
C PRO A 297 9.49 -15.99 -30.83
N GLN A 298 8.24 -15.63 -30.53
CA GLN A 298 7.37 -14.84 -31.41
C GLN A 298 6.92 -13.51 -30.82
N GLY A 299 7.45 -13.16 -29.63
CA GLY A 299 7.07 -11.95 -28.95
C GLY A 299 8.02 -11.58 -27.80
N VAL A 300 7.45 -11.03 -26.75
CA VAL A 300 8.13 -10.73 -25.50
C VAL A 300 7.28 -11.23 -24.32
N LYS A 301 7.89 -11.47 -23.18
CA LYS A 301 7.18 -11.89 -21.99
C LYS A 301 7.62 -11.09 -20.78
N ASP A 302 6.65 -10.59 -20.02
CA ASP A 302 6.95 -10.00 -18.71
C ASP A 302 7.22 -11.13 -17.71
N ILE A 303 8.37 -11.03 -17.07
CA ILE A 303 8.85 -11.98 -16.07
C ILE A 303 8.93 -11.27 -14.74
N SER A 304 8.30 -11.83 -13.72
CA SER A 304 8.36 -11.34 -12.35
C SER A 304 9.22 -12.27 -11.49
N MET A 305 10.13 -11.69 -10.72
CA MET A 305 10.98 -12.38 -9.75
C MET A 305 10.57 -11.95 -8.35
N VAL A 306 10.42 -12.92 -7.43
CA VAL A 306 10.07 -12.61 -6.04
C VAL A 306 11.19 -11.89 -5.31
N THR A 307 10.83 -10.93 -4.44
CA THR A 307 11.79 -10.33 -3.52
C THR A 307 11.94 -11.21 -2.29
N ARG A 308 13.16 -11.59 -1.94
CA ARG A 308 13.46 -12.44 -0.79
C ARG A 308 14.90 -12.30 -0.32
N TRP A 309 15.18 -12.66 0.91
CA TRP A 309 16.54 -12.75 1.41
C TRP A 309 17.31 -13.90 0.76
N LYS A 310 18.60 -13.71 0.58
CA LYS A 310 19.49 -14.76 0.12
C LYS A 310 19.83 -15.69 1.28
N LEU A 311 19.22 -16.88 1.31
CA LEU A 311 19.55 -17.96 2.24
C LEU A 311 20.13 -19.15 1.49
N GLU A 312 21.37 -19.48 1.80
CA GLU A 312 22.14 -20.56 1.17
C GLU A 312 22.56 -21.59 2.21
N VAL A 313 22.56 -22.86 1.80
CA VAL A 313 23.11 -23.96 2.59
C VAL A 313 24.64 -23.92 2.53
N LYS A 314 25.31 -24.05 3.67
CA LYS A 314 26.78 -24.18 3.71
C LYS A 314 27.22 -25.41 2.93
N PRO A 315 28.32 -25.36 2.13
CA PRO A 315 28.76 -26.52 1.34
C PRO A 315 28.93 -27.80 2.16
N GLU A 316 29.44 -27.71 3.37
CA GLU A 316 29.64 -28.82 4.30
C GLU A 316 28.32 -29.42 4.82
N ASP A 317 27.23 -28.63 4.85
CA ASP A 317 25.91 -29.07 5.33
C ASP A 317 25.00 -29.58 4.23
N LEU A 318 25.39 -29.48 2.94
CA LEU A 318 24.53 -29.82 1.81
C LEU A 318 24.03 -31.28 1.85
N ALA A 319 24.88 -32.22 2.25
CA ALA A 319 24.51 -33.64 2.37
C ALA A 319 23.47 -33.87 3.49
N ARG A 320 23.56 -33.15 4.59
CA ARG A 320 22.63 -33.18 5.71
C ARG A 320 21.29 -32.56 5.31
N PHE A 321 21.33 -31.40 4.66
CA PHE A 321 20.14 -30.72 4.14
C PHE A 321 19.35 -31.62 3.17
N LYS A 322 20.03 -32.29 2.22
CA LYS A 322 19.41 -33.25 1.29
C LYS A 322 18.74 -34.46 1.99
N LYS A 323 19.18 -34.81 3.20
CA LYS A 323 18.53 -35.83 4.04
C LYS A 323 17.34 -35.29 4.87
N GLY A 324 17.04 -33.99 4.77
CA GLY A 324 15.97 -33.33 5.52
C GLY A 324 16.34 -32.87 6.92
N GLU A 325 17.66 -32.85 7.27
CA GLU A 325 18.11 -32.30 8.53
C GLU A 325 18.10 -30.76 8.48
N LEU A 326 17.76 -30.12 9.61
CA LEU A 326 17.83 -28.65 9.74
C LEU A 326 19.29 -28.20 9.82
N VAL A 327 19.66 -27.26 8.96
CA VAL A 327 21.00 -26.67 8.90
C VAL A 327 20.96 -25.16 9.13
N GLU A 328 22.09 -24.57 9.50
CA GLU A 328 22.21 -23.12 9.58
C GLU A 328 22.52 -22.55 8.19
N PRO A 329 21.92 -21.39 7.83
CA PRO A 329 22.27 -20.73 6.58
C PRO A 329 23.70 -20.15 6.63
N VAL A 330 24.27 -19.89 5.46
CA VAL A 330 25.57 -19.18 5.35
C VAL A 330 25.50 -17.83 6.05
N LYS A 331 24.42 -17.07 5.86
CA LYS A 331 24.17 -15.78 6.51
C LYS A 331 22.72 -15.76 7.04
N PRO A 332 22.52 -15.72 8.36
CA PRO A 332 21.18 -15.55 8.92
C PRO A 332 20.66 -14.12 8.73
N ILE A 333 19.35 -13.95 8.77
CA ILE A 333 18.65 -12.67 8.79
C ILE A 333 18.65 -12.15 10.23
N ILE A 334 19.31 -11.00 10.46
CA ILE A 334 19.43 -10.43 11.81
C ILE A 334 18.83 -9.03 11.82
N TYR A 335 17.87 -8.80 12.73
CA TYR A 335 17.33 -7.48 13.02
C TYR A 335 17.91 -6.95 14.33
N TYR A 336 18.29 -5.68 14.33
CA TYR A 336 18.69 -4.98 15.53
C TYR A 336 17.56 -4.08 16.02
N ILE A 337 17.33 -4.05 17.33
CA ILE A 337 16.36 -3.13 17.92
C ILE A 337 17.07 -1.80 18.18
N ASP A 338 16.50 -0.72 17.61
CA ASP A 338 17.00 0.65 17.78
C ASP A 338 17.15 0.98 19.26
N PRO A 339 18.32 1.52 19.69
CA PRO A 339 18.55 1.97 21.08
C PRO A 339 17.54 3.01 21.58
N ALA A 340 16.86 3.74 20.69
CA ALA A 340 15.80 4.69 21.05
C ALA A 340 14.49 4.01 21.48
N THR A 341 14.37 2.69 21.32
CA THR A 341 13.17 1.94 21.71
C THR A 341 13.02 1.91 23.23
N PRO A 342 11.83 2.25 23.78
CA PRO A 342 11.58 2.10 25.21
C PRO A 342 11.85 0.66 25.69
N GLU A 343 12.66 0.52 26.73
CA GLU A 343 13.22 -0.74 27.21
C GLU A 343 12.17 -1.84 27.41
N LYS A 344 11.01 -1.47 27.92
CA LYS A 344 9.91 -2.41 28.19
C LYS A 344 9.30 -3.05 26.94
N TRP A 345 9.48 -2.43 25.73
CA TRP A 345 8.95 -2.98 24.47
C TRP A 345 9.95 -3.87 23.73
N VAL A 346 11.24 -3.74 24.04
CA VAL A 346 12.32 -4.48 23.36
C VAL A 346 12.10 -5.99 23.34
N PRO A 347 11.72 -6.65 24.46
CA PRO A 347 11.51 -8.10 24.46
C PRO A 347 10.41 -8.56 23.51
N PHE A 348 9.32 -7.80 23.40
CA PHE A 348 8.16 -8.13 22.55
C PHE A 348 8.47 -7.95 21.07
N LEU A 349 9.25 -6.91 20.70
CA LEU A 349 9.72 -6.73 19.33
C LEU A 349 10.65 -7.88 18.91
N ILE A 350 11.58 -8.29 19.78
CA ILE A 350 12.45 -9.44 19.57
C ILE A 350 11.63 -10.73 19.37
N GLN A 351 10.64 -10.97 20.22
CA GLN A 351 9.76 -12.14 20.09
C GLN A 351 9.04 -12.15 18.74
N GLY A 352 8.52 -10.99 18.30
CA GLY A 352 7.82 -10.87 17.02
C GLY A 352 8.69 -11.27 15.82
N VAL A 353 9.98 -10.91 15.82
CA VAL A 353 10.95 -11.37 14.81
C VAL A 353 11.19 -12.87 14.93
N ASN A 354 11.44 -13.35 16.14
CA ASN A 354 11.81 -14.75 16.39
C ASN A 354 10.65 -15.72 16.13
N ASP A 355 9.39 -15.24 16.13
CA ASP A 355 8.21 -16.05 15.78
C ASP A 355 8.31 -16.68 14.37
N TRP A 356 9.06 -16.07 13.45
CA TRP A 356 9.28 -16.57 12.09
C TRP A 356 10.23 -17.76 12.02
N GLN A 357 10.99 -18.07 13.08
CA GLN A 357 11.96 -19.19 13.07
C GLN A 357 11.31 -20.52 12.66
N LYS A 358 10.11 -20.81 13.17
CA LYS A 358 9.36 -22.04 12.82
C LYS A 358 8.99 -22.13 11.32
N ALA A 359 8.85 -20.98 10.64
CA ALA A 359 8.59 -20.96 9.20
C ALA A 359 9.86 -21.30 8.41
N PHE A 360 11.01 -20.83 8.84
CA PHE A 360 12.30 -21.19 8.22
C PHE A 360 12.71 -22.64 8.48
N GLU A 361 12.27 -23.25 9.58
CA GLU A 361 12.44 -24.68 9.80
C GLU A 361 11.68 -25.52 8.76
N LYS A 362 10.51 -25.09 8.26
CA LYS A 362 9.84 -25.71 7.10
C LYS A 362 10.65 -25.60 5.82
N ALA A 363 11.44 -24.53 5.67
CA ALA A 363 12.38 -24.35 4.56
C ALA A 363 13.69 -25.14 4.74
N GLY A 364 13.89 -25.81 5.88
CA GLY A 364 15.08 -26.63 6.19
C GLY A 364 16.17 -25.90 6.95
N PHE A 365 15.89 -24.70 7.49
CA PHE A 365 16.89 -23.91 8.21
C PHE A 365 16.54 -23.72 9.68
N LYS A 366 17.52 -23.95 10.56
CA LYS A 366 17.50 -23.50 11.96
C LYS A 366 18.32 -22.20 12.11
N ASN A 367 17.99 -21.39 13.11
CA ASN A 367 18.68 -20.13 13.39
C ASN A 367 18.74 -19.18 12.17
N ALA A 368 17.74 -19.22 11.29
CA ALA A 368 17.72 -18.47 10.03
C ALA A 368 17.34 -17.00 10.20
N ILE A 369 16.54 -16.68 11.20
CA ILE A 369 16.10 -15.33 11.52
C ILE A 369 16.15 -15.09 13.02
N MET A 370 16.61 -13.91 13.44
CA MET A 370 16.64 -13.53 14.85
C MET A 370 16.69 -12.01 15.02
N ALA A 371 16.23 -11.52 16.16
CA ALA A 371 16.47 -10.15 16.57
C ALA A 371 17.44 -10.08 17.76
N LYS A 372 18.18 -8.99 17.82
CA LYS A 372 19.14 -8.67 18.87
C LYS A 372 19.00 -7.21 19.27
N ARG A 373 19.43 -6.88 20.48
CA ARG A 373 19.68 -5.50 20.84
C ARG A 373 20.83 -4.96 20.02
N ALA A 374 20.76 -3.69 19.64
CA ALA A 374 21.90 -3.01 19.07
C ALA A 374 23.08 -3.04 20.06
N PRO A 375 24.32 -3.25 19.59
CA PRO A 375 25.48 -3.20 20.47
C PRO A 375 25.67 -1.77 21.00
N THR A 376 26.15 -1.69 22.22
CA THR A 376 26.58 -0.42 22.79
C THR A 376 27.87 0.08 22.12
N PRO A 377 28.23 1.38 22.17
CA PRO A 377 29.51 1.87 21.65
C PRO A 377 30.74 1.22 22.28
N GLN A 378 30.61 0.63 23.48
CA GLN A 378 31.67 -0.11 24.16
C GLN A 378 31.84 -1.53 23.59
N GLU A 379 30.76 -2.15 23.12
CA GLU A 379 30.79 -3.50 22.53
C GLU A 379 31.22 -3.44 21.06
N ASP A 380 30.71 -2.46 20.30
CA ASP A 380 31.09 -2.24 18.91
C ASP A 380 30.97 -0.75 18.55
N SER A 381 32.08 -0.04 18.56
CA SER A 381 32.14 1.39 18.20
C SER A 381 31.95 1.66 16.70
N THR A 382 31.94 0.62 15.87
CA THR A 382 31.76 0.74 14.41
C THR A 382 30.34 0.48 13.95
N TRP A 383 29.51 -0.09 14.81
CA TRP A 383 28.11 -0.36 14.49
C TRP A 383 27.32 0.94 14.28
N SER A 384 26.43 0.93 13.29
CA SER A 384 25.58 2.08 12.98
C SER A 384 24.30 1.62 12.30
N LEU A 385 23.17 2.25 12.65
CA LEU A 385 21.89 2.10 11.93
C LEU A 385 22.01 2.56 10.45
N ASN A 386 23.03 3.34 10.11
CA ASN A 386 23.22 3.82 8.75
C ASN A 386 24.08 2.84 7.90
N ASP A 387 24.58 1.75 8.48
CA ASP A 387 25.35 0.74 7.75
C ASP A 387 24.39 -0.29 7.15
N ALA A 388 24.29 -0.33 5.83
CA ALA A 388 23.38 -1.21 5.08
C ALA A 388 23.64 -2.73 5.28
N ARG A 389 24.67 -3.10 6.01
CA ARG A 389 24.87 -4.50 6.42
C ARG A 389 23.93 -4.94 7.55
N PHE A 390 23.26 -3.98 8.22
CA PHE A 390 22.44 -4.23 9.40
C PHE A 390 21.00 -3.81 9.16
N SER A 391 20.08 -4.75 9.30
CA SER A 391 18.64 -4.46 9.33
C SER A 391 18.19 -4.15 10.75
N ALA A 392 17.16 -3.31 10.87
CA ALA A 392 16.72 -2.85 12.19
C ALA A 392 15.20 -2.61 12.29
N ILE A 393 14.67 -2.66 13.52
CA ILE A 393 13.39 -2.05 13.87
C ILE A 393 13.73 -0.68 14.45
N VAL A 394 13.36 0.38 13.73
CA VAL A 394 13.71 1.77 14.05
C VAL A 394 12.53 2.47 14.71
N TYR A 395 12.72 2.90 15.97
CA TYR A 395 11.68 3.54 16.75
C TYR A 395 11.55 5.03 16.42
N LYS A 396 10.35 5.47 16.09
CA LYS A 396 10.09 6.86 15.66
C LYS A 396 9.04 7.53 16.55
N PRO A 397 9.35 8.70 17.14
CA PRO A 397 8.38 9.51 17.87
C PRO A 397 7.44 10.20 16.86
N SER A 398 6.33 9.54 16.54
CA SER A 398 5.35 10.02 15.57
C SER A 398 3.94 9.80 16.08
N ASP A 399 3.05 10.75 15.73
CA ASP A 399 1.61 10.68 15.97
C ASP A 399 0.87 9.74 15.00
N ILE A 400 1.58 9.15 14.03
CA ILE A 400 0.99 8.21 13.06
C ILE A 400 0.65 6.90 13.79
N PRO A 401 -0.62 6.46 13.75
CA PRO A 401 -1.01 5.19 14.34
C PRO A 401 -0.74 4.03 13.36
N ASN A 402 0.53 3.74 13.09
CA ASN A 402 0.94 2.71 12.14
C ASN A 402 2.34 2.15 12.45
N ALA A 403 2.74 1.10 11.72
CA ALA A 403 4.09 0.64 11.51
C ALA A 403 4.28 0.30 10.03
N MET A 404 5.51 0.18 9.55
CA MET A 404 5.79 -0.15 8.14
C MET A 404 7.06 -0.99 8.04
N GLY A 405 6.97 -2.12 7.34
CA GLY A 405 8.09 -3.03 7.05
C GLY A 405 8.57 -2.94 5.60
N PRO A 406 9.27 -1.87 5.18
CA PRO A 406 9.87 -1.78 3.86
C PRO A 406 11.13 -2.65 3.76
N HIS A 407 11.53 -2.96 2.52
CA HIS A 407 12.82 -3.59 2.24
C HIS A 407 13.47 -3.01 0.99
N VAL A 408 14.79 -2.97 0.99
CA VAL A 408 15.63 -2.60 -0.15
C VAL A 408 16.07 -3.87 -0.85
N HIS A 409 15.94 -3.94 -2.16
CA HIS A 409 16.27 -5.14 -2.91
C HIS A 409 17.07 -4.85 -4.20
N ASP A 410 17.83 -5.84 -4.65
CA ASP A 410 18.52 -5.81 -5.94
C ASP A 410 17.49 -6.06 -7.06
N PRO A 411 17.22 -5.08 -7.95
CA PRO A 411 16.22 -5.23 -9.00
C PRO A 411 16.59 -6.28 -10.06
N ARG A 412 17.84 -6.75 -10.09
CA ARG A 412 18.32 -7.77 -11.04
C ARG A 412 17.93 -9.19 -10.64
N SER A 413 17.59 -9.41 -9.35
CA SER A 413 17.38 -10.77 -8.80
C SER A 413 16.27 -10.86 -7.76
N GLY A 414 15.80 -9.73 -7.24
CA GLY A 414 14.89 -9.66 -6.10
C GLY A 414 15.58 -9.98 -4.75
N GLU A 415 16.91 -10.00 -4.67
CA GLU A 415 17.61 -10.19 -3.39
C GLU A 415 17.36 -9.02 -2.44
N ILE A 416 16.76 -9.28 -1.28
CA ILE A 416 16.61 -8.28 -0.22
C ILE A 416 17.98 -8.07 0.42
N LEU A 417 18.43 -6.81 0.46
CA LEU A 417 19.76 -6.42 0.93
C LEU A 417 19.72 -5.88 2.35
N GLU A 418 18.67 -5.11 2.67
CA GLU A 418 18.48 -4.38 3.92
C GLU A 418 16.99 -4.15 4.17
N SER A 419 16.61 -4.04 5.45
CA SER A 419 15.28 -3.59 5.85
C SER A 419 15.35 -2.78 7.14
N HIS A 420 14.75 -1.57 7.11
CA HIS A 420 14.49 -0.77 8.30
C HIS A 420 12.99 -0.68 8.53
N ILE A 421 12.47 -1.45 9.49
CA ILE A 421 11.07 -1.40 9.90
C ILE A 421 10.84 -0.10 10.67
N ASN A 422 9.94 0.76 10.16
CA ASN A 422 9.57 2.00 10.82
C ASN A 422 8.51 1.73 11.87
N TRP A 423 8.87 1.85 13.15
CA TRP A 423 7.99 1.67 14.28
C TRP A 423 7.56 3.04 14.84
N TYR A 424 6.32 3.46 14.56
CA TYR A 424 5.80 4.73 15.05
C TYR A 424 5.21 4.57 16.46
N HIS A 425 5.54 5.52 17.37
CA HIS A 425 5.12 5.46 18.77
C HIS A 425 3.60 5.30 18.92
N ASN A 426 2.82 5.99 18.11
CA ASN A 426 1.36 6.01 18.23
C ASN A 426 0.65 4.74 17.70
N VAL A 427 1.37 3.74 17.19
CA VAL A 427 0.79 2.44 16.84
C VAL A 427 0.11 1.78 18.05
N MET A 428 0.60 2.04 19.26
CA MET A 428 0.02 1.52 20.49
C MET A 428 -1.41 2.01 20.73
N ASN A 429 -1.73 3.25 20.36
CA ASN A 429 -3.10 3.77 20.45
C ASN A 429 -4.04 3.02 19.50
N LEU A 430 -3.58 2.76 18.28
CA LEU A 430 -4.33 1.96 17.30
C LEU A 430 -4.61 0.54 17.82
N LEU A 431 -3.59 -0.12 18.37
CA LEU A 431 -3.69 -1.47 18.94
C LEU A 431 -4.65 -1.53 20.12
N ARG A 432 -4.57 -0.53 21.02
CA ARG A 432 -5.51 -0.41 22.14
C ARG A 432 -6.95 -0.30 21.65
N ASN A 433 -7.22 0.59 20.70
CA ASN A 433 -8.56 0.84 20.19
C ASN A 433 -9.14 -0.43 19.54
N TRP A 434 -8.39 -1.06 18.64
CA TRP A 434 -8.83 -2.29 17.99
C TRP A 434 -9.08 -3.43 18.98
N TYR A 435 -8.16 -3.67 19.90
CA TYR A 435 -8.32 -4.76 20.87
C TYR A 435 -9.47 -4.53 21.80
N LEU A 436 -9.68 -3.28 22.25
CA LEU A 436 -10.81 -2.94 23.10
C LEU A 436 -12.15 -3.24 22.40
N ILE A 437 -12.35 -2.78 21.16
CA ILE A 437 -13.65 -2.93 20.48
C ILE A 437 -13.88 -4.35 19.93
N GLN A 438 -12.83 -5.13 19.69
CA GLN A 438 -12.95 -6.47 19.13
C GLN A 438 -12.86 -7.59 20.18
N ALA A 439 -12.09 -7.41 21.25
CA ALA A 439 -11.80 -8.47 22.21
C ALA A 439 -12.30 -8.25 23.65
N ALA A 440 -12.69 -7.03 24.03
CA ALA A 440 -13.13 -6.76 25.40
C ALA A 440 -14.26 -7.67 25.93
N PRO A 441 -15.21 -8.16 25.12
CA PRO A 441 -16.19 -9.13 25.60
C PRO A 441 -15.56 -10.42 26.11
N SER A 442 -14.49 -10.90 25.47
CA SER A 442 -13.80 -12.17 25.79
C SER A 442 -12.61 -11.97 26.72
N ASP A 443 -11.93 -10.80 26.68
CA ASP A 443 -10.78 -10.48 27.52
C ASP A 443 -11.06 -9.32 28.48
N PRO A 444 -11.24 -9.59 29.79
CA PRO A 444 -11.41 -8.55 30.80
C PRO A 444 -10.25 -7.55 30.92
N LYS A 445 -9.02 -7.91 30.50
CA LYS A 445 -7.85 -7.03 30.55
C LYS A 445 -7.99 -5.83 29.60
N ALA A 446 -8.82 -5.96 28.55
CA ALA A 446 -9.10 -4.90 27.59
C ALA A 446 -10.11 -3.83 28.09
N ARG A 447 -10.75 -4.01 29.27
CA ARG A 447 -11.86 -3.18 29.79
C ARG A 447 -11.36 -1.96 30.58
N LYS A 448 -10.43 -1.19 30.01
CA LYS A 448 -9.82 -0.01 30.68
C LYS A 448 -9.21 0.94 29.66
N ALA A 449 -8.99 2.20 30.07
CA ALA A 449 -8.40 3.23 29.21
C ALA A 449 -6.96 2.92 28.82
N HIS A 450 -6.15 2.39 29.73
CA HIS A 450 -4.76 2.05 29.51
C HIS A 450 -4.50 0.57 29.80
N PHE A 451 -3.91 -0.14 28.85
CA PHE A 451 -3.54 -1.55 29.02
C PHE A 451 -2.27 -1.68 29.88
N ASP A 452 -2.14 -2.81 30.59
CA ASP A 452 -0.87 -3.14 31.24
C ASP A 452 0.21 -3.44 30.19
N ASP A 453 1.48 -3.40 30.65
CA ASP A 453 2.63 -3.56 29.76
C ASP A 453 2.69 -4.96 29.12
N GLU A 454 2.19 -6.00 29.80
CA GLU A 454 2.14 -7.35 29.21
C GLU A 454 1.13 -7.44 28.07
N LEU A 455 -0.11 -6.97 28.27
CA LEU A 455 -1.13 -6.97 27.21
C LEU A 455 -0.66 -6.12 26.02
N MET A 456 -0.21 -4.88 26.27
CA MET A 456 0.30 -4.02 25.19
C MET A 456 1.51 -4.66 24.50
N GLY A 457 2.40 -5.29 25.26
CA GLY A 457 3.55 -5.99 24.72
C GLY A 457 3.18 -7.14 23.76
N GLN A 458 2.16 -7.93 24.09
CA GLN A 458 1.67 -8.98 23.19
C GLN A 458 1.05 -8.42 21.91
N LEU A 459 0.40 -7.25 21.97
CA LEU A 459 -0.11 -6.55 20.80
C LEU A 459 1.05 -6.00 19.92
N ILE A 460 2.11 -5.47 20.55
CA ILE A 460 3.36 -5.06 19.88
C ILE A 460 4.02 -6.25 19.19
N ARG A 461 4.11 -7.42 19.85
CA ARG A 461 4.64 -8.66 19.25
C ARG A 461 3.87 -9.06 18.00
N PHE A 462 2.55 -8.98 18.03
CA PHE A 462 1.70 -9.24 16.85
C PHE A 462 2.10 -8.37 15.67
N VAL A 463 2.15 -7.04 15.85
CA VAL A 463 2.50 -6.11 14.76
C VAL A 463 3.96 -6.30 14.34
N SER A 464 4.88 -6.53 15.28
CA SER A 464 6.28 -6.84 14.94
C SER A 464 6.39 -8.07 14.02
N SER A 465 5.66 -9.15 14.33
CA SER A 465 5.61 -10.35 13.45
C SER A 465 5.05 -10.01 12.06
N HIS A 466 4.01 -9.18 11.98
CA HIS A 466 3.39 -8.76 10.73
C HIS A 466 4.35 -7.94 9.86
N GLU A 467 4.98 -6.90 10.42
CA GLU A 467 5.92 -6.04 9.68
C GLU A 467 7.16 -6.82 9.21
N VAL A 468 7.64 -7.76 10.03
CA VAL A 468 8.71 -8.67 9.61
C VAL A 468 8.28 -9.51 8.40
N GLY A 469 7.05 -9.99 8.35
CA GLY A 469 6.53 -10.71 7.19
C GLY A 469 6.67 -9.94 5.88
N HIS A 470 6.41 -8.62 5.90
CA HIS A 470 6.65 -7.75 4.73
C HIS A 470 8.12 -7.71 4.33
N THR A 471 9.01 -7.66 5.31
CA THR A 471 10.46 -7.65 5.05
C THR A 471 11.00 -9.00 4.62
N LEU A 472 10.20 -10.07 4.70
CA LEU A 472 10.48 -11.38 4.11
C LEU A 472 9.92 -11.54 2.69
N GLY A 473 9.35 -10.47 2.13
CA GLY A 473 8.78 -10.46 0.79
C GLY A 473 7.28 -10.76 0.71
N LEU A 474 6.57 -10.92 1.84
CA LEU A 474 5.17 -11.31 1.85
C LEU A 474 4.22 -10.10 1.78
N PRO A 475 3.32 -10.01 0.78
CA PRO A 475 2.24 -9.04 0.75
C PRO A 475 1.09 -9.47 1.69
N HIS A 476 0.11 -8.59 1.88
CA HIS A 476 -1.11 -8.92 2.63
C HIS A 476 -1.91 -10.04 1.96
N ASN A 477 -2.26 -11.08 2.73
CA ASN A 477 -3.19 -12.14 2.34
C ASN A 477 -4.57 -11.90 2.97
N MET A 478 -5.29 -10.87 2.50
CA MET A 478 -6.55 -10.36 3.09
C MET A 478 -7.70 -11.38 3.13
N GLY A 479 -7.55 -12.55 2.54
CA GLY A 479 -8.61 -13.56 2.54
C GLY A 479 -8.25 -14.84 3.29
N SER A 480 -7.12 -14.84 3.99
CA SER A 480 -6.65 -16.03 4.70
C SER A 480 -7.62 -16.49 5.79
N SER A 481 -8.28 -15.56 6.50
CA SER A 481 -9.29 -15.86 7.51
C SER A 481 -10.53 -16.54 6.94
N SER A 482 -10.87 -16.30 5.66
CA SER A 482 -12.03 -16.93 5.00
C SER A 482 -11.93 -18.46 4.87
N ALA A 483 -10.73 -19.01 5.05
CA ALA A 483 -10.51 -20.46 5.09
C ALA A 483 -11.00 -21.14 6.38
N THR A 484 -11.33 -20.35 7.41
CA THR A 484 -11.83 -20.87 8.70
C THR A 484 -13.35 -20.75 8.77
N PRO A 485 -14.11 -21.83 9.00
CA PRO A 485 -15.55 -21.73 9.23
C PRO A 485 -15.87 -20.84 10.44
N VAL A 486 -16.86 -19.94 10.30
CA VAL A 486 -17.20 -18.97 11.36
C VAL A 486 -17.46 -19.64 12.71
N GLU A 487 -18.15 -20.81 12.72
CA GLU A 487 -18.45 -21.52 13.96
C GLU A 487 -17.19 -22.06 14.66
N LYS A 488 -16.11 -22.31 13.89
CA LYS A 488 -14.81 -22.71 14.46
C LYS A 488 -14.07 -21.55 15.12
N LEU A 489 -14.40 -20.32 14.79
CA LEU A 489 -13.86 -19.13 15.47
C LEU A 489 -14.36 -19.00 16.92
N ARG A 490 -15.42 -19.73 17.28
CA ARG A 490 -15.98 -19.83 18.62
C ARG A 490 -15.59 -21.14 19.34
N ASP A 491 -14.92 -22.05 18.67
CA ASP A 491 -14.40 -23.30 19.22
C ASP A 491 -13.02 -23.05 19.84
N LYS A 492 -12.98 -22.94 21.17
CA LYS A 492 -11.74 -22.68 21.94
C LYS A 492 -10.58 -23.59 21.54
N ALA A 493 -10.83 -24.91 21.51
CA ALA A 493 -9.79 -25.89 21.19
C ALA A 493 -9.24 -25.71 19.77
N TYR A 494 -10.13 -25.36 18.82
CA TYR A 494 -9.72 -25.11 17.44
C TYR A 494 -8.88 -23.85 17.31
N VAL A 495 -9.34 -22.69 17.84
CA VAL A 495 -8.63 -21.40 17.62
C VAL A 495 -7.33 -21.32 18.42
N GLU A 496 -7.24 -21.95 19.59
CA GLU A 496 -6.00 -22.01 20.35
C GLU A 496 -4.94 -22.91 19.66
N ALA A 497 -5.37 -23.94 18.93
CA ALA A 497 -4.48 -24.81 18.16
C ALA A 497 -4.09 -24.27 16.77
N ASN A 498 -5.03 -23.64 16.06
CA ASN A 498 -4.90 -23.29 14.63
C ASN A 498 -4.88 -21.79 14.34
N GLY A 499 -5.11 -20.94 15.35
CA GLY A 499 -5.40 -19.51 15.15
C GLY A 499 -6.77 -19.25 14.49
N HIS A 500 -7.20 -18.00 14.52
CA HIS A 500 -8.44 -17.57 13.88
C HIS A 500 -8.26 -17.20 12.39
N THR A 501 -7.02 -16.99 11.95
CA THR A 501 -6.62 -16.84 10.56
C THR A 501 -5.47 -17.79 10.24
N ALA A 502 -5.27 -18.10 8.95
CA ALA A 502 -4.16 -18.94 8.51
C ALA A 502 -2.87 -18.13 8.21
N SER A 503 -2.90 -16.81 8.34
CA SER A 503 -1.75 -15.95 8.05
C SER A 503 -1.68 -14.75 8.99
N ILE A 504 -0.47 -14.42 9.46
CA ILE A 504 -0.17 -13.15 10.14
C ILE A 504 -0.26 -11.96 9.17
N MET A 505 -0.13 -12.21 7.86
CA MET A 505 -0.23 -11.20 6.80
C MET A 505 -1.68 -10.88 6.42
N ASP A 506 -2.65 -11.50 7.07
CA ASP A 506 -4.06 -11.13 7.00
C ASP A 506 -4.35 -9.93 7.93
N TYR A 507 -5.14 -8.99 7.49
CA TYR A 507 -5.68 -7.95 8.38
C TYR A 507 -6.90 -8.46 9.17
N ALA A 508 -6.85 -9.71 9.63
CA ALA A 508 -7.89 -10.32 10.45
C ALA A 508 -8.08 -9.60 11.80
N ARG A 509 -7.04 -8.89 12.26
CA ARG A 509 -7.00 -8.24 13.57
C ARG A 509 -7.25 -9.25 14.69
N PHE A 510 -8.26 -9.03 15.53
CA PHE A 510 -8.54 -9.90 16.67
C PHE A 510 -9.83 -10.68 16.45
N ASN A 511 -9.97 -11.84 17.11
CA ASN A 511 -11.14 -12.69 16.96
C ASN A 511 -12.41 -12.07 17.56
N TYR A 512 -13.02 -11.15 16.81
CA TYR A 512 -14.27 -10.47 17.22
C TYR A 512 -15.51 -11.38 17.14
N VAL A 513 -15.38 -12.57 16.58
CA VAL A 513 -16.47 -13.57 16.52
C VAL A 513 -16.64 -14.28 17.85
N ALA A 514 -15.54 -14.41 18.61
CA ALA A 514 -15.56 -14.98 19.96
C ALA A 514 -16.57 -14.27 20.87
N GLN A 515 -17.28 -15.05 21.67
CA GLN A 515 -18.27 -14.57 22.64
C GLN A 515 -17.78 -14.84 24.08
N PRO A 516 -18.23 -14.10 25.09
CA PRO A 516 -17.84 -14.32 26.49
C PRO A 516 -18.02 -15.75 26.97
N GLU A 517 -19.12 -16.39 26.52
CA GLU A 517 -19.44 -17.79 26.87
C GLU A 517 -18.48 -18.82 26.30
N ASP A 518 -17.72 -18.51 25.24
CA ASP A 518 -16.80 -19.41 24.56
C ASP A 518 -15.50 -19.60 25.37
N LYS A 519 -15.18 -18.67 26.28
CA LYS A 519 -14.01 -18.69 27.18
C LYS A 519 -12.68 -18.85 26.44
N ILE A 520 -12.58 -18.25 25.24
CA ILE A 520 -11.36 -18.29 24.41
C ILE A 520 -10.30 -17.42 25.09
N GLY A 521 -9.11 -17.98 25.20
CA GLY A 521 -7.94 -17.28 25.76
C GLY A 521 -7.18 -16.46 24.73
N PRO A 522 -6.09 -15.77 25.15
CA PRO A 522 -5.28 -14.92 24.27
C PRO A 522 -4.81 -15.60 22.99
N ASP A 523 -4.42 -16.88 23.03
CA ASP A 523 -3.93 -17.64 21.87
C ASP A 523 -4.98 -17.81 20.77
N GLY A 524 -6.26 -17.77 21.11
CA GLY A 524 -7.37 -17.79 20.16
C GLY A 524 -7.89 -16.41 19.78
N LEU A 525 -7.43 -15.34 20.46
CA LEU A 525 -7.84 -13.95 20.19
C LEU A 525 -6.84 -13.18 19.34
N TYR A 526 -5.52 -13.46 19.46
CA TYR A 526 -4.47 -12.79 18.70
C TYR A 526 -4.17 -13.53 17.40
N PRO A 527 -3.87 -12.81 16.28
CA PRO A 527 -3.26 -13.44 15.11
C PRO A 527 -1.81 -13.85 15.41
N ARG A 528 -1.38 -14.95 14.81
CA ARG A 528 -0.02 -15.51 14.92
C ARG A 528 0.41 -16.03 13.54
N ILE A 529 1.70 -16.34 13.39
CA ILE A 529 2.22 -17.07 12.22
C ILE A 529 1.39 -18.33 11.99
N GLY A 530 0.73 -18.40 10.86
CA GLY A 530 -0.22 -19.46 10.52
C GLY A 530 0.27 -20.41 9.41
N ASP A 531 -0.62 -21.29 8.98
CA ASP A 531 -0.31 -22.34 8.00
C ASP A 531 0.16 -21.78 6.66
N TYR A 532 -0.47 -20.68 6.20
CA TYR A 532 -0.06 -20.01 4.96
C TYR A 532 1.35 -19.41 5.09
N ASP A 533 1.68 -18.80 6.22
CA ASP A 533 2.98 -18.20 6.45
C ASP A 533 4.10 -19.25 6.44
N LEU A 534 3.85 -20.38 7.11
CA LEU A 534 4.78 -21.53 7.11
C LEU A 534 5.01 -22.04 5.69
N TRP A 535 3.93 -22.19 4.93
CA TRP A 535 3.96 -22.68 3.56
C TRP A 535 4.63 -21.67 2.61
N SER A 536 4.28 -20.40 2.70
CA SER A 536 4.85 -19.37 1.82
C SER A 536 6.36 -19.22 2.01
N ILE A 537 6.86 -19.32 3.26
CA ILE A 537 8.31 -19.32 3.54
C ILE A 537 8.96 -20.63 3.03
N GLU A 538 8.32 -21.80 3.20
CA GLU A 538 8.83 -23.04 2.60
C GLU A 538 8.99 -22.87 1.08
N TRP A 539 7.96 -22.40 0.39
CA TRP A 539 7.98 -22.18 -1.06
C TRP A 539 9.01 -21.12 -1.48
N GLY A 540 9.09 -20.01 -0.78
CA GLY A 540 9.96 -18.89 -1.13
C GLY A 540 11.44 -19.12 -0.83
N TYR A 541 11.77 -19.89 0.22
CA TYR A 541 13.11 -19.94 0.77
C TYR A 541 13.79 -21.32 0.74
N LYS A 542 13.05 -22.41 0.62
CA LYS A 542 13.65 -23.74 0.57
C LYS A 542 14.54 -23.90 -0.66
N PRO A 543 15.84 -24.15 -0.49
CA PRO A 543 16.73 -24.40 -1.63
C PRO A 543 16.34 -25.69 -2.37
N ILE A 544 16.44 -25.65 -3.69
CA ILE A 544 16.28 -26.82 -4.58
C ILE A 544 17.63 -27.03 -5.26
N PRO A 545 18.57 -27.76 -4.62
CA PRO A 545 19.92 -27.93 -5.14
C PRO A 545 19.92 -28.78 -6.41
N ASP A 546 20.96 -28.62 -7.22
CA ASP A 546 21.24 -29.40 -8.43
C ASP A 546 20.15 -29.28 -9.53
N LYS A 547 19.37 -28.20 -9.53
CA LYS A 547 18.31 -27.95 -10.51
C LYS A 547 18.56 -26.64 -11.26
N THR A 548 18.17 -26.59 -12.53
CA THR A 548 18.10 -25.35 -13.31
C THR A 548 16.95 -24.46 -12.82
N GLU A 549 16.88 -23.20 -13.28
CA GLU A 549 15.78 -22.29 -12.92
C GLU A 549 14.44 -22.80 -13.47
N GLU A 550 14.43 -23.39 -14.67
CA GLU A 550 13.26 -23.98 -15.32
C GLU A 550 12.77 -25.24 -14.60
N GLU A 551 13.70 -26.13 -14.19
CA GLU A 551 13.37 -27.30 -13.40
C GLU A 551 12.81 -26.92 -12.01
N GLU A 552 13.43 -25.91 -11.37
CA GLU A 552 12.93 -25.37 -10.10
C GLU A 552 11.52 -24.84 -10.23
N LYS A 553 11.24 -24.05 -11.30
CA LYS A 553 9.91 -23.52 -11.59
C LYS A 553 8.88 -24.62 -11.76
N ALA A 554 9.22 -25.70 -12.48
CA ALA A 554 8.33 -26.85 -12.66
C ALA A 554 8.03 -27.56 -11.33
N ILE A 555 9.05 -27.83 -10.52
CA ILE A 555 8.91 -28.45 -9.19
C ILE A 555 8.01 -27.60 -8.27
N LEU A 556 8.23 -26.29 -8.25
CA LEU A 556 7.45 -25.34 -7.44
C LEU A 556 6.00 -25.25 -7.93
N ASN A 557 5.73 -25.28 -9.24
CA ASN A 557 4.38 -25.32 -9.78
C ASN A 557 3.63 -26.57 -9.33
N ASP A 558 4.25 -27.76 -9.39
CA ASP A 558 3.62 -29.01 -8.95
C ASP A 558 3.35 -29.00 -7.44
N LEU A 559 4.27 -28.45 -6.67
CA LEU A 559 4.10 -28.28 -5.23
C LEU A 559 2.93 -27.34 -4.91
N VAL A 560 2.80 -26.21 -5.62
CA VAL A 560 1.67 -25.28 -5.46
C VAL A 560 0.35 -25.98 -5.80
N LYS A 561 0.26 -26.73 -6.90
CA LYS A 561 -0.98 -27.46 -7.26
C LYS A 561 -1.45 -28.37 -6.12
N THR A 562 -0.53 -29.12 -5.52
CA THR A 562 -0.82 -30.00 -4.40
C THR A 562 -1.28 -29.24 -3.14
N LYS A 563 -0.60 -28.15 -2.80
CA LYS A 563 -0.91 -27.32 -1.61
C LYS A 563 -2.18 -26.51 -1.78
N PHE A 564 -2.50 -26.09 -2.99
CA PHE A 564 -3.69 -25.28 -3.31
C PHE A 564 -5.02 -25.98 -3.05
N GLU A 565 -5.02 -27.31 -2.91
CA GLU A 565 -6.19 -28.09 -2.46
C GLU A 565 -6.67 -27.68 -1.05
N ASN A 566 -5.74 -27.30 -0.17
CA ASN A 566 -6.06 -26.81 1.17
C ASN A 566 -6.33 -25.30 1.14
N PRO A 567 -7.56 -24.82 1.46
CA PRO A 567 -7.89 -23.39 1.47
C PRO A 567 -7.01 -22.56 2.40
N ARG A 568 -6.53 -23.13 3.51
CA ARG A 568 -5.66 -22.44 4.48
C ARG A 568 -4.27 -22.12 3.92
N LEU A 569 -3.88 -22.71 2.78
CA LEU A 569 -2.59 -22.49 2.13
C LEU A 569 -2.69 -21.59 0.88
N ARG A 570 -3.88 -21.00 0.61
CA ARG A 570 -4.09 -20.14 -0.56
C ARG A 570 -3.77 -18.70 -0.26
N PHE A 571 -3.29 -18.02 -1.29
CA PHE A 571 -3.26 -16.57 -1.34
C PHE A 571 -4.55 -16.03 -1.98
N TYR A 572 -5.09 -14.96 -1.41
CA TYR A 572 -6.30 -14.32 -1.90
C TYR A 572 -6.01 -12.86 -2.25
N HIS A 573 -6.10 -12.53 -3.53
CA HIS A 573 -5.89 -11.17 -4.00
C HIS A 573 -7.05 -10.26 -3.60
N SER A 574 -6.74 -9.17 -2.89
CA SER A 574 -7.71 -8.11 -2.59
C SER A 574 -7.95 -7.25 -3.82
N ASN A 575 -9.08 -7.44 -4.49
CA ASN A 575 -9.49 -6.70 -5.69
C ASN A 575 -10.74 -5.83 -5.47
N GLY A 576 -11.22 -5.74 -4.22
CA GLY A 576 -12.40 -4.96 -3.82
C GLY A 576 -13.75 -5.54 -4.23
N VAL A 577 -13.78 -6.74 -4.86
CA VAL A 577 -15.01 -7.41 -5.30
C VAL A 577 -15.07 -8.88 -4.85
N ASP A 578 -13.98 -9.46 -4.41
CA ASP A 578 -13.96 -10.82 -3.83
C ASP A 578 -14.42 -10.74 -2.37
N PRO A 579 -15.57 -11.34 -2.01
CA PRO A 579 -16.08 -11.26 -0.64
C PRO A 579 -15.24 -12.02 0.39
N ARG A 580 -14.25 -12.81 -0.05
CA ARG A 580 -13.35 -13.57 0.81
C ARG A 580 -12.11 -12.79 1.23
N ALA A 581 -11.77 -11.69 0.51
CA ALA A 581 -10.51 -10.99 0.67
C ALA A 581 -10.74 -9.53 1.05
N GLN A 582 -11.04 -9.28 2.31
CA GLN A 582 -11.35 -7.96 2.85
C GLN A 582 -10.50 -7.67 4.09
N THR A 583 -10.41 -6.40 4.45
CA THR A 583 -9.71 -5.97 5.67
C THR A 583 -10.61 -6.23 6.89
N GLU A 584 -10.10 -6.93 7.88
CA GLU A 584 -10.75 -7.18 9.18
C GLU A 584 -12.02 -8.06 9.10
N ASP A 585 -12.23 -8.80 8.01
CA ASP A 585 -13.25 -9.83 7.95
C ASP A 585 -12.74 -11.15 8.59
N LEU A 586 -13.64 -11.96 9.07
CA LEU A 586 -13.36 -13.25 9.65
C LEU A 586 -14.32 -14.32 9.16
N GLY A 587 -13.75 -15.49 8.88
CA GLY A 587 -14.51 -16.69 8.57
C GLY A 587 -15.12 -16.75 7.18
N ASP A 588 -15.78 -17.85 6.89
CA ASP A 588 -16.36 -18.19 5.58
C ASP A 588 -17.74 -17.56 5.33
N ASN A 589 -18.30 -16.85 6.32
CA ASN A 589 -19.62 -16.22 6.23
C ASN A 589 -19.66 -14.87 6.95
N ALA A 590 -19.54 -13.79 6.17
CA ALA A 590 -19.55 -12.41 6.68
C ALA A 590 -20.84 -12.02 7.41
N MET A 591 -22.01 -12.61 7.05
CA MET A 591 -23.28 -12.33 7.72
C MET A 591 -23.26 -12.88 9.14
N LYS A 592 -22.86 -14.14 9.33
CA LYS A 592 -22.76 -14.74 10.66
C LYS A 592 -21.67 -14.08 11.52
N ALA A 593 -20.49 -13.84 10.94
CA ALA A 593 -19.42 -13.13 11.63
C ALA A 593 -19.87 -11.73 12.07
N GLY A 594 -20.54 -11.00 11.18
CA GLY A 594 -21.12 -9.68 11.47
C GLY A 594 -22.16 -9.70 12.57
N GLU A 595 -23.05 -10.72 12.64
CA GLU A 595 -24.02 -10.88 13.74
C GLU A 595 -23.32 -11.01 15.09
N TYR A 596 -22.27 -11.85 15.18
CA TYR A 596 -21.47 -12.01 16.39
C TYR A 596 -20.73 -10.71 16.76
N GLY A 597 -20.12 -10.06 15.78
CA GLY A 597 -19.42 -8.79 15.99
C GLY A 597 -20.37 -7.68 16.47
N ILE A 598 -21.54 -7.53 15.84
CA ILE A 598 -22.57 -6.55 16.26
C ILE A 598 -23.08 -6.88 17.66
N LYS A 599 -23.26 -8.16 18.02
CA LYS A 599 -23.63 -8.56 19.39
C LYS A 599 -22.58 -8.08 20.39
N ASN A 600 -21.30 -8.22 20.07
CA ASN A 600 -20.21 -7.75 20.91
C ASN A 600 -20.18 -6.22 21.03
N LEU A 601 -20.37 -5.47 19.95
CA LEU A 601 -20.42 -3.99 19.99
C LEU A 601 -21.59 -3.49 20.82
N LYS A 602 -22.77 -4.12 20.71
CA LYS A 602 -23.94 -3.81 21.56
C LYS A 602 -23.66 -4.06 23.03
N TRP A 603 -22.87 -5.06 23.36
CA TRP A 603 -22.46 -5.35 24.72
C TRP A 603 -21.41 -4.35 25.25
N ILE A 604 -20.48 -3.91 24.42
CA ILE A 604 -19.40 -2.98 24.77
C ILE A 604 -19.94 -1.57 25.04
N LEU A 605 -20.78 -1.04 24.13
CA LEU A 605 -21.16 0.37 24.09
C LEU A 605 -21.62 0.94 25.43
N PRO A 606 -22.58 0.33 26.15
CA PRO A 606 -23.07 0.89 27.43
C PRO A 606 -22.05 0.85 28.56
N GLN A 607 -20.94 0.12 28.39
CA GLN A 607 -19.92 -0.05 29.43
C GLN A 607 -18.77 0.95 29.29
N LEU A 608 -18.65 1.60 28.10
CA LEU A 608 -17.54 2.52 27.80
C LEU A 608 -17.33 3.62 28.85
N PRO A 609 -18.39 4.29 29.35
CA PRO A 609 -18.20 5.32 30.39
C PRO A 609 -17.53 4.80 31.65
N GLY A 610 -17.82 3.53 32.04
CA GLY A 610 -17.19 2.89 33.19
C GLY A 610 -15.72 2.50 32.99
N TRP A 611 -15.34 2.17 31.72
CA TRP A 611 -13.98 1.73 31.38
C TRP A 611 -13.03 2.89 31.08
N LEU A 612 -13.58 4.00 30.53
CA LEU A 612 -12.79 5.09 29.97
C LEU A 612 -12.81 6.37 30.81
N ASN A 613 -13.56 6.39 31.97
CA ASN A 613 -13.65 7.55 32.80
C ASN A 613 -12.38 7.69 33.64
N GLU A 614 -11.60 8.72 33.36
CA GLU A 614 -10.39 9.09 34.09
C GLU A 614 -10.60 10.44 34.78
N LYS A 615 -10.30 10.52 36.09
CA LYS A 615 -10.56 11.72 36.87
C LYS A 615 -9.74 12.91 36.39
N GLY A 616 -10.42 13.96 35.97
CA GLY A 616 -9.79 15.21 35.50
C GLY A 616 -9.57 15.30 34.02
N GLU A 617 -9.83 14.20 33.26
CA GLU A 617 -9.76 14.17 31.79
C GLU A 617 -11.13 14.55 31.18
N ASP A 618 -11.11 15.00 29.94
CA ASP A 618 -12.29 15.27 29.13
C ASP A 618 -12.88 13.98 28.50
N TYR A 619 -13.89 14.13 27.63
CA TYR A 619 -14.52 13.00 26.95
C TYR A 619 -13.87 12.64 25.60
N THR A 620 -12.65 13.10 25.32
CA THR A 620 -11.94 12.79 24.05
C THR A 620 -11.79 11.30 23.87
N ASN A 621 -11.31 10.57 24.89
CA ASN A 621 -11.12 9.12 24.82
C ASN A 621 -12.46 8.36 24.60
N LEU A 622 -13.54 8.80 25.23
CA LEU A 622 -14.89 8.24 25.00
C LEU A 622 -15.37 8.52 23.57
N THR A 623 -15.10 9.72 23.06
CA THR A 623 -15.44 10.13 21.69
C THR A 623 -14.71 9.25 20.67
N ASP A 624 -13.42 9.04 20.87
CA ASP A 624 -12.58 8.23 19.97
C ASP A 624 -13.06 6.78 19.91
N ILE A 625 -13.30 6.14 21.08
CA ILE A 625 -13.76 4.76 21.11
C ILE A 625 -15.21 4.63 20.58
N TYR A 626 -16.08 5.60 20.82
CA TYR A 626 -17.40 5.61 20.18
C TYR A 626 -17.31 5.68 18.65
N ASN A 627 -16.40 6.53 18.12
CA ASN A 627 -16.17 6.61 16.69
C ASN A 627 -15.58 5.29 16.13
N GLU A 628 -14.70 4.62 16.88
CA GLU A 628 -14.19 3.30 16.52
C GLU A 628 -15.30 2.24 16.48
N ILE A 629 -16.27 2.27 17.41
CA ILE A 629 -17.47 1.39 17.35
C ILE A 629 -18.27 1.65 16.08
N LEU A 630 -18.51 2.92 15.71
CA LEU A 630 -19.21 3.27 14.47
C LEU A 630 -18.42 2.80 13.25
N GLY A 631 -17.10 2.99 13.26
CA GLY A 631 -16.20 2.51 12.21
C GLY A 631 -16.26 0.99 12.05
N GLN A 632 -16.17 0.26 13.16
CA GLN A 632 -16.21 -1.20 13.16
C GLN A 632 -17.57 -1.75 12.74
N TYR A 633 -18.66 -1.12 13.18
CA TYR A 633 -20.01 -1.47 12.73
C TYR A 633 -20.17 -1.26 11.21
N SER A 634 -19.70 -0.11 10.69
CA SER A 634 -19.67 0.18 9.26
C SER A 634 -18.86 -0.86 8.48
N ARG A 635 -17.74 -1.33 9.05
CA ARG A 635 -16.87 -2.34 8.47
C ARG A 635 -17.57 -3.69 8.36
N TYR A 636 -18.28 -4.15 9.42
CA TYR A 636 -19.08 -5.38 9.36
C TYR A 636 -20.17 -5.31 8.29
N LEU A 637 -20.85 -4.17 8.15
CA LEU A 637 -21.80 -3.95 7.04
C LEU A 637 -21.08 -4.02 5.68
N GLY A 638 -19.88 -3.42 5.58
CA GLY A 638 -19.04 -3.46 4.37
C GLY A 638 -18.69 -4.88 3.92
N HIS A 639 -18.26 -5.73 4.87
CA HIS A 639 -17.95 -7.15 4.60
C HIS A 639 -19.16 -7.89 4.01
N VAL A 640 -20.33 -7.66 4.56
CA VAL A 640 -21.58 -8.21 4.04
C VAL A 640 -21.88 -7.65 2.65
N GLY A 641 -21.74 -6.34 2.47
CA GLY A 641 -22.03 -5.64 1.22
C GLY A 641 -21.19 -6.11 0.03
N THR A 642 -19.95 -6.56 0.26
CA THR A 642 -19.07 -7.07 -0.80
C THR A 642 -19.59 -8.38 -1.41
N ASN A 643 -20.45 -9.12 -0.68
CA ASN A 643 -21.12 -10.28 -1.23
C ASN A 643 -22.08 -9.94 -2.40
N LEU A 644 -22.60 -8.70 -2.44
CA LEU A 644 -23.56 -8.22 -3.44
C LEU A 644 -22.85 -7.83 -4.74
N GLY A 645 -23.11 -8.57 -5.81
CA GLY A 645 -22.34 -8.47 -7.05
C GLY A 645 -20.88 -8.91 -6.86
N GLY A 646 -20.60 -9.76 -5.85
CA GLY A 646 -19.28 -10.30 -5.54
C GLY A 646 -18.80 -11.30 -6.59
N ILE A 647 -17.51 -11.29 -6.88
CA ILE A 647 -16.84 -12.22 -7.80
C ILE A 647 -15.60 -12.77 -7.10
N MET A 648 -15.61 -14.06 -6.84
CA MET A 648 -14.46 -14.77 -6.27
C MET A 648 -13.41 -15.04 -7.35
N SER A 649 -12.14 -14.76 -7.04
CA SER A 649 -11.01 -15.01 -7.94
C SER A 649 -10.05 -16.03 -7.32
N SER A 650 -9.70 -17.04 -8.10
CA SER A 650 -8.72 -18.06 -7.69
C SER A 650 -7.77 -18.30 -8.86
N PRO A 651 -6.56 -17.71 -8.83
CA PRO A 651 -5.56 -17.87 -9.90
C PRO A 651 -5.25 -19.35 -10.15
N LYS A 652 -5.06 -19.71 -11.42
CA LYS A 652 -4.75 -21.06 -11.86
C LYS A 652 -3.77 -21.06 -13.02
N THR A 653 -3.00 -22.12 -13.13
CA THR A 653 -2.23 -22.44 -14.33
C THR A 653 -3.06 -23.26 -15.32
N THR A 654 -2.64 -23.35 -16.58
CA THR A 654 -3.37 -24.02 -17.66
C THR A 654 -3.56 -25.53 -17.44
N ASP A 655 -2.75 -26.13 -16.59
CA ASP A 655 -2.81 -27.52 -16.16
C ASP A 655 -3.71 -27.78 -14.94
N GLN A 656 -4.44 -26.75 -14.47
CA GLN A 656 -5.44 -26.85 -13.41
C GLN A 656 -6.86 -26.66 -13.97
N GLY A 657 -7.77 -27.55 -13.66
CA GLY A 657 -9.17 -27.48 -14.10
C GLY A 657 -10.02 -26.45 -13.37
N GLY A 658 -11.21 -26.18 -13.90
CA GLY A 658 -12.26 -25.32 -13.33
C GLY A 658 -12.04 -23.82 -13.57
N PRO A 659 -13.02 -22.96 -13.21
CA PRO A 659 -12.99 -21.54 -13.48
C PRO A 659 -12.00 -20.79 -12.56
N VAL A 660 -11.43 -19.69 -13.07
CA VAL A 660 -10.65 -18.74 -12.28
C VAL A 660 -11.58 -17.76 -11.55
N TYR A 661 -12.67 -17.34 -12.21
CA TYR A 661 -13.65 -16.38 -11.66
C TYR A 661 -14.99 -17.06 -11.45
N VAL A 662 -15.56 -16.91 -10.25
CA VAL A 662 -16.84 -17.48 -9.86
C VAL A 662 -17.73 -16.37 -9.30
N VAL A 663 -18.93 -16.20 -9.85
CA VAL A 663 -19.92 -15.25 -9.33
C VAL A 663 -20.45 -15.76 -7.99
N ASN A 664 -20.59 -14.87 -7.01
CA ASN A 664 -21.18 -15.24 -5.72
C ASN A 664 -22.64 -15.68 -5.89
N SER A 665 -23.01 -16.75 -5.22
CA SER A 665 -24.34 -17.38 -5.40
C SER A 665 -25.47 -16.42 -5.04
N LYS A 666 -26.60 -16.51 -5.75
CA LYS A 666 -27.84 -15.75 -5.47
C LYS A 666 -28.30 -15.94 -4.01
N ALA A 667 -28.17 -17.16 -3.48
CA ALA A 667 -28.53 -17.46 -2.10
C ALA A 667 -27.72 -16.63 -1.09
N LYS A 668 -26.39 -16.57 -1.25
CA LYS A 668 -25.49 -15.76 -0.41
C LYS A 668 -25.78 -14.27 -0.55
N GLN A 669 -26.07 -13.80 -1.75
CA GLN A 669 -26.41 -12.40 -1.99
C GLN A 669 -27.75 -12.03 -1.33
N LYS A 670 -28.75 -12.90 -1.35
CA LYS A 670 -30.02 -12.70 -0.62
C LYS A 670 -29.84 -12.74 0.90
N GLU A 671 -28.98 -13.61 1.41
CA GLU A 671 -28.61 -13.62 2.83
C GLU A 671 -27.98 -12.28 3.24
N ALA A 672 -27.10 -11.71 2.38
CA ALA A 672 -26.50 -10.41 2.60
C ALA A 672 -27.54 -9.27 2.63
N ILE A 673 -28.51 -9.26 1.71
CA ILE A 673 -29.61 -8.27 1.72
C ILE A 673 -30.42 -8.38 3.00
N ALA A 674 -30.80 -9.59 3.41
CA ALA A 674 -31.57 -9.79 4.65
C ALA A 674 -30.81 -9.26 5.89
N PHE A 675 -29.49 -9.50 5.95
CA PHE A 675 -28.65 -8.94 7.01
C PHE A 675 -28.67 -7.40 7.02
N ILE A 676 -28.52 -6.78 5.84
CA ILE A 676 -28.52 -5.30 5.69
C ILE A 676 -29.87 -4.72 6.08
N GLN A 677 -30.97 -5.36 5.68
CA GLN A 677 -32.34 -4.93 6.06
C GLN A 677 -32.45 -4.89 7.58
N LYS A 678 -32.08 -5.96 8.26
CA LYS A 678 -32.17 -6.10 9.71
C LYS A 678 -31.23 -5.16 10.48
N ASN A 679 -30.00 -5.01 10.03
CA ASN A 679 -28.96 -4.32 10.82
C ASN A 679 -28.74 -2.86 10.41
N LEU A 680 -29.22 -2.41 9.23
CA LEU A 680 -29.00 -1.04 8.76
C LEU A 680 -30.29 -0.33 8.37
N PHE A 681 -31.17 -0.98 7.58
CA PHE A 681 -32.40 -0.34 7.16
C PHE A 681 -33.39 -0.24 8.31
N GLU A 682 -33.52 -1.24 9.18
CA GLU A 682 -34.07 -1.02 10.50
C GLU A 682 -33.12 -0.07 11.27
N THR A 683 -33.67 0.99 11.83
CA THR A 683 -32.87 2.01 12.53
C THR A 683 -32.06 1.38 13.67
N PRO A 684 -30.73 1.44 13.64
CA PRO A 684 -29.88 0.86 14.68
C PRO A 684 -29.89 1.70 15.95
N THR A 685 -31.03 1.75 16.65
CA THR A 685 -31.27 2.59 17.82
C THR A 685 -30.32 2.33 19.00
N TRP A 686 -29.68 1.15 19.04
CA TRP A 686 -28.70 0.81 20.05
C TRP A 686 -27.45 1.73 20.04
N LEU A 687 -27.18 2.41 18.91
CA LEU A 687 -26.13 3.44 18.78
C LEU A 687 -26.54 4.78 19.44
N LEU A 688 -27.82 4.95 19.79
CA LEU A 688 -28.34 6.20 20.33
C LEU A 688 -28.37 6.19 21.87
N ASP A 689 -27.31 5.68 22.51
CA ASP A 689 -27.21 5.72 23.96
C ASP A 689 -27.08 7.17 24.47
N LYS A 690 -28.13 7.67 25.07
CA LYS A 690 -28.21 9.05 25.54
C LYS A 690 -27.16 9.38 26.60
N THR A 691 -26.78 8.41 27.43
CA THR A 691 -25.78 8.63 28.50
C THR A 691 -24.39 8.89 27.96
N ILE A 692 -24.12 8.44 26.74
CA ILE A 692 -22.89 8.65 25.99
C ILE A 692 -23.04 9.89 25.09
N LEU A 693 -24.09 9.95 24.27
CA LEU A 693 -24.25 10.99 23.26
C LEU A 693 -24.31 12.39 23.83
N ASP A 694 -24.99 12.58 24.94
CA ASP A 694 -25.07 13.89 25.63
C ASP A 694 -23.69 14.44 26.06
N LYS A 695 -22.65 13.59 26.09
CA LYS A 695 -21.27 13.97 26.46
C LYS A 695 -20.37 14.25 25.27
N ILE A 696 -20.65 13.61 24.11
CA ILE A 696 -19.68 13.56 23.03
C ILE A 696 -20.19 14.11 21.69
N ILE A 697 -21.50 14.32 21.53
CA ILE A 697 -22.10 14.72 20.26
C ILE A 697 -23.07 15.87 20.45
N SER A 698 -22.94 16.88 19.57
CA SER A 698 -23.95 17.95 19.49
C SER A 698 -25.31 17.37 19.08
N PRO A 699 -26.43 17.81 19.68
CA PRO A 699 -27.79 17.40 19.33
C PRO A 699 -28.16 17.62 17.84
N THR A 700 -27.39 18.44 17.12
CA THR A 700 -27.60 18.71 15.69
C THR A 700 -26.91 17.68 14.75
N SER A 701 -26.11 16.77 15.29
CA SER A 701 -25.40 15.76 14.50
C SER A 701 -26.25 14.50 14.30
N ASP A 702 -26.40 14.08 13.07
CA ASP A 702 -27.13 12.85 12.68
C ASP A 702 -26.16 11.80 12.10
N ARG A 703 -25.62 10.97 13.00
CA ARG A 703 -24.64 9.93 12.64
C ARG A 703 -25.31 8.74 11.93
N ILE A 704 -26.51 8.38 12.30
CA ILE A 704 -27.24 7.24 11.71
C ILE A 704 -27.63 7.54 10.27
N SER A 705 -28.24 8.70 10.00
CA SER A 705 -28.60 9.07 8.63
C SER A 705 -27.38 9.16 7.73
N THR A 706 -26.25 9.69 8.23
CA THR A 706 -24.99 9.72 7.49
C THR A 706 -24.50 8.30 7.15
N LEU A 707 -24.53 7.38 8.11
CA LEU A 707 -24.14 5.99 7.91
C LEU A 707 -25.06 5.29 6.88
N GLN A 708 -26.38 5.42 7.05
CA GLN A 708 -27.37 4.82 6.14
C GLN A 708 -27.23 5.36 4.72
N ASP A 709 -27.05 6.66 4.54
CA ASP A 709 -26.88 7.28 3.23
C ASP A 709 -25.57 6.84 2.55
N SER A 710 -24.46 6.87 3.26
CA SER A 710 -23.15 6.44 2.74
C SER A 710 -23.21 4.98 2.28
N TYR A 711 -23.79 4.12 3.10
CA TYR A 711 -23.89 2.69 2.76
C TYR A 711 -24.85 2.44 1.59
N LEU A 712 -25.98 3.11 1.55
CA LEU A 712 -26.92 3.04 0.42
C LEU A 712 -26.24 3.49 -0.89
N GLY A 713 -25.35 4.51 -0.83
CA GLY A 713 -24.53 4.90 -1.97
C GLY A 713 -23.61 3.78 -2.46
N SER A 714 -23.05 2.99 -1.56
CA SER A 714 -22.27 1.81 -1.91
C SER A 714 -23.13 0.70 -2.55
N LEU A 715 -24.34 0.47 -2.04
CA LEU A 715 -25.28 -0.52 -2.61
C LEU A 715 -25.73 -0.16 -4.02
N LEU A 716 -25.99 1.11 -4.29
CA LEU A 716 -26.46 1.62 -5.57
C LEU A 716 -25.34 2.14 -6.48
N ASN A 717 -24.08 1.79 -6.19
CA ASN A 717 -22.94 2.17 -7.01
C ASN A 717 -23.04 1.52 -8.40
N ASN A 718 -22.80 2.31 -9.47
CA ASN A 718 -22.90 1.87 -10.86
C ASN A 718 -22.03 0.65 -11.18
N GLY A 719 -20.83 0.56 -10.60
CA GLY A 719 -19.94 -0.59 -10.79
C GLY A 719 -20.53 -1.89 -10.24
N ARG A 720 -21.18 -1.85 -9.07
CA ARG A 720 -21.89 -3.01 -8.49
C ARG A 720 -23.11 -3.39 -9.32
N LEU A 721 -23.92 -2.41 -9.68
CA LEU A 721 -25.11 -2.66 -10.51
C LEU A 721 -24.72 -3.26 -11.87
N GLN A 722 -23.64 -2.78 -12.49
CA GLN A 722 -23.13 -3.34 -13.74
C GLN A 722 -22.62 -4.78 -13.56
N ARG A 723 -21.99 -5.13 -12.43
CA ARG A 723 -21.57 -6.52 -12.16
C ARG A 723 -22.79 -7.45 -12.07
N LEU A 724 -23.89 -7.01 -11.46
CA LEU A 724 -25.15 -7.78 -11.42
C LEU A 724 -25.70 -8.03 -12.82
N VAL A 725 -25.74 -6.98 -13.67
CA VAL A 725 -26.16 -7.12 -15.08
C VAL A 725 -25.25 -8.10 -15.83
N SER A 726 -23.94 -7.91 -15.72
CA SER A 726 -22.96 -8.76 -16.43
C SER A 726 -22.98 -10.21 -15.95
N SER A 727 -23.15 -10.44 -14.66
CA SER A 727 -23.24 -11.78 -14.08
C SER A 727 -24.52 -12.51 -14.55
N ALA A 728 -25.65 -11.82 -14.62
CA ALA A 728 -26.90 -12.39 -15.10
C ALA A 728 -26.84 -12.78 -16.59
N ASN A 729 -26.09 -12.02 -17.38
CA ASN A 729 -25.86 -12.36 -18.81
C ASN A 729 -24.95 -13.58 -19.01
N ARG A 730 -24.11 -13.89 -18.03
CA ARG A 730 -23.11 -14.96 -18.11
C ARG A 730 -23.61 -16.26 -17.47
N GLU A 731 -24.33 -16.17 -16.35
CA GLU A 731 -24.70 -17.33 -15.53
C GLU A 731 -26.23 -17.40 -15.33
N PRO A 732 -26.87 -18.44 -15.87
CA PRO A 732 -28.29 -18.71 -15.58
C PRO A 732 -28.49 -18.87 -14.06
N GLY A 733 -29.50 -18.19 -13.51
CA GLY A 733 -29.81 -18.24 -12.07
C GLY A 733 -29.00 -17.27 -11.20
N ALA A 734 -28.14 -16.40 -11.77
CA ALA A 734 -27.52 -15.31 -11.05
C ALA A 734 -28.55 -14.34 -10.46
N TYR A 735 -28.15 -13.56 -9.45
CA TYR A 735 -29.01 -12.55 -8.85
C TYR A 735 -29.15 -11.36 -9.80
N ARG A 736 -30.35 -11.17 -10.35
CA ARG A 736 -30.63 -10.15 -11.36
C ARG A 736 -30.77 -8.77 -10.73
N ILE A 737 -30.45 -7.73 -11.50
CA ILE A 737 -30.51 -6.35 -11.03
C ILE A 737 -31.94 -5.92 -10.65
N ASP A 738 -32.98 -6.39 -11.34
CA ASP A 738 -34.36 -6.10 -11.01
C ASP A 738 -34.76 -6.72 -9.68
N GLU A 739 -34.43 -7.99 -9.43
CA GLU A 739 -34.68 -8.65 -8.15
C GLU A 739 -33.91 -7.96 -7.01
N TYR A 740 -32.64 -7.58 -7.26
CA TYR A 740 -31.84 -6.86 -6.30
C TYR A 740 -32.43 -5.52 -5.89
N MET A 741 -32.92 -4.77 -6.88
CA MET A 741 -33.51 -3.47 -6.64
C MET A 741 -34.86 -3.58 -5.89
N ASP A 742 -35.66 -4.60 -6.21
CA ASP A 742 -36.92 -4.90 -5.49
C ASP A 742 -36.67 -5.31 -4.04
N ASP A 743 -35.64 -6.14 -3.78
CA ASP A 743 -35.30 -6.56 -2.41
C ASP A 743 -34.79 -5.36 -1.58
N ILE A 744 -34.01 -4.43 -2.15
CA ILE A 744 -33.62 -3.19 -1.47
C ILE A 744 -34.81 -2.30 -1.20
N LYS A 745 -35.64 -2.03 -2.22
CA LYS A 745 -36.89 -1.22 -2.09
C LYS A 745 -37.79 -1.77 -0.98
N LYS A 746 -38.05 -3.07 -1.00
CA LYS A 746 -38.87 -3.75 0.01
C LYS A 746 -38.33 -3.55 1.43
N GLY A 747 -37.03 -3.64 1.66
CA GLY A 747 -36.43 -3.41 2.98
C GLY A 747 -36.49 -1.96 3.45
N ILE A 748 -36.39 -1.00 2.51
CA ILE A 748 -36.45 0.44 2.81
C ILE A 748 -37.89 0.93 3.02
N PHE A 749 -38.91 0.31 2.44
CA PHE A 749 -40.30 0.77 2.45
C PHE A 749 -41.25 -0.22 3.14
N THR A 750 -40.77 -0.93 4.19
CA THR A 750 -41.59 -1.91 4.95
C THR A 750 -42.85 -1.30 5.55
N GLU A 751 -42.86 -0.01 5.85
CA GLU A 751 -43.96 0.72 6.43
C GLU A 751 -45.15 0.86 5.45
N LEU A 752 -44.90 0.85 4.13
CA LEU A 752 -46.03 0.92 3.15
C LEU A 752 -47.01 -0.25 3.29
N GLY A 753 -46.47 -1.43 3.65
CA GLY A 753 -47.34 -2.59 3.95
C GLY A 753 -47.92 -2.56 5.36
N SER A 754 -47.12 -2.25 6.36
CA SER A 754 -47.45 -2.33 7.79
C SER A 754 -48.25 -1.13 8.31
N LYS A 755 -48.24 0.00 7.59
CA LYS A 755 -48.88 1.29 7.99
C LYS A 755 -48.32 1.86 9.34
N LYS A 756 -47.16 1.41 9.77
CA LYS A 756 -46.51 1.95 10.96
C LYS A 756 -46.05 3.40 10.71
N VAL A 757 -45.90 4.16 11.79
CA VAL A 757 -45.27 5.49 11.74
C VAL A 757 -43.86 5.36 11.17
N ILE A 758 -43.54 6.22 10.21
CA ILE A 758 -42.20 6.30 9.60
C ILE A 758 -41.39 7.26 10.45
N ASP A 759 -40.42 6.74 11.21
CA ASP A 759 -39.51 7.55 12.03
C ASP A 759 -38.59 8.47 11.19
N ASN A 760 -37.92 9.39 11.86
CA ASN A 760 -37.07 10.38 11.17
C ASN A 760 -35.92 9.72 10.37
N TYR A 761 -35.26 8.71 10.90
CA TYR A 761 -34.15 8.02 10.22
C TYR A 761 -34.67 7.25 9.00
N ARG A 762 -35.81 6.59 9.15
CA ARG A 762 -36.48 5.90 8.03
C ARG A 762 -36.90 6.89 6.92
N ARG A 763 -37.47 8.05 7.30
CA ARG A 763 -37.80 9.10 6.30
C ARG A 763 -36.54 9.59 5.55
N ASN A 764 -35.45 9.77 6.24
CA ASN A 764 -34.17 10.19 5.61
C ASN A 764 -33.67 9.11 4.66
N LEU A 765 -33.64 7.84 5.08
CA LEU A 765 -33.23 6.70 4.25
C LEU A 765 -34.09 6.56 2.98
N GLN A 766 -35.44 6.71 3.11
CA GLN A 766 -36.37 6.65 1.99
C GLN A 766 -36.16 7.80 0.99
N LYS A 767 -35.86 9.02 1.47
CA LYS A 767 -35.50 10.17 0.62
C LYS A 767 -34.20 9.93 -0.10
N SER A 768 -33.16 9.46 0.61
CA SER A 768 -31.86 9.10 0.03
C SER A 768 -32.01 8.07 -1.10
N PHE A 769 -32.84 7.04 -0.91
CA PHE A 769 -33.06 6.03 -1.94
C PHE A 769 -33.63 6.63 -3.22
N VAL A 770 -34.69 7.46 -3.10
CA VAL A 770 -35.33 8.14 -4.25
C VAL A 770 -34.32 9.08 -4.94
N GLU A 771 -33.57 9.85 -4.19
CA GLU A 771 -32.60 10.79 -4.72
C GLU A 771 -31.44 10.07 -5.46
N ARG A 772 -30.91 8.97 -4.91
CA ARG A 772 -29.86 8.17 -5.57
C ARG A 772 -30.35 7.50 -6.85
N LEU A 773 -31.57 7.01 -6.88
CA LEU A 773 -32.19 6.55 -8.15
C LEU A 773 -32.39 7.70 -9.13
N GLY A 774 -32.74 8.89 -8.63
CA GLY A 774 -32.83 10.11 -9.43
C GLY A 774 -31.48 10.46 -10.10
N ASN A 775 -30.37 10.32 -9.39
CA ASN A 775 -29.03 10.55 -9.92
C ASN A 775 -28.63 9.51 -11.00
N ILE A 776 -29.14 8.28 -10.92
CA ILE A 776 -28.95 7.28 -11.96
C ILE A 776 -29.79 7.62 -13.21
N VAL A 777 -31.02 8.09 -13.01
CA VAL A 777 -31.97 8.42 -14.10
C VAL A 777 -31.55 9.71 -14.81
N ASN A 778 -31.10 10.71 -14.06
CA ASN A 778 -30.72 12.05 -14.53
C ASN A 778 -29.28 12.34 -14.09
N PRO A 779 -28.26 11.66 -14.67
CA PRO A 779 -26.88 11.88 -14.28
C PRO A 779 -26.46 13.30 -14.61
N ALA A 780 -25.77 13.96 -13.69
CA ALA A 780 -25.16 15.28 -13.94
C ALA A 780 -24.23 15.21 -15.15
N PRO A 781 -24.13 16.28 -15.97
CA PRO A 781 -23.17 16.32 -17.07
C PRO A 781 -21.75 16.05 -16.58
N ALA A 782 -21.03 15.20 -17.29
CA ALA A 782 -19.62 14.96 -17.01
C ALA A 782 -18.85 16.29 -17.22
N GLY A 783 -18.50 17.00 -16.17
CA GLY A 783 -17.76 18.27 -16.25
C GLY A 783 -18.09 19.33 -15.19
N GLY A 784 -19.06 19.11 -14.30
CA GLY A 784 -19.53 20.12 -13.36
C GLY A 784 -19.40 19.79 -11.88
N GLY A 785 -18.29 19.21 -11.44
CA GLY A 785 -18.04 18.88 -10.04
C GLY A 785 -16.61 19.14 -9.64
N MET A 786 -16.21 20.40 -9.50
CA MET A 786 -15.01 20.77 -8.71
C MET A 786 -15.38 20.66 -7.22
N GLY A 787 -14.93 19.59 -6.57
CA GLY A 787 -15.07 19.48 -5.12
C GLY A 787 -15.47 18.09 -4.62
N GLY A 788 -14.73 17.07 -4.99
CA GLY A 788 -14.83 15.74 -4.40
C GLY A 788 -13.47 15.07 -4.49
N ALA A 789 -13.05 14.43 -3.42
CA ALA A 789 -11.87 13.58 -3.44
C ALA A 789 -11.87 12.75 -4.73
N ILE A 790 -10.77 12.75 -5.45
CA ILE A 790 -10.58 11.90 -6.63
C ILE A 790 -10.59 10.47 -6.13
N ILE A 791 -11.77 9.86 -6.08
CA ILE A 791 -11.90 8.43 -5.92
C ILE A 791 -11.46 7.84 -7.26
N PHE A 792 -10.24 7.34 -7.31
CA PHE A 792 -9.77 6.54 -8.44
C PHE A 792 -10.64 5.29 -8.54
N SER A 793 -11.71 5.36 -9.33
CA SER A 793 -12.48 4.18 -9.73
C SER A 793 -11.63 3.40 -10.75
N PHE A 794 -10.97 2.35 -10.30
CA PHE A 794 -10.25 1.39 -11.15
C PHE A 794 -11.25 0.44 -11.83
N GLY A 795 -12.06 0.95 -12.76
CA GLY A 795 -12.98 0.16 -13.57
C GLY A 795 -13.43 0.94 -14.80
N PRO A 796 -13.91 0.27 -15.84
CA PRO A 796 -14.47 0.96 -16.99
C PRO A 796 -15.61 1.87 -16.54
N VAL A 797 -15.61 3.10 -17.03
CA VAL A 797 -16.72 4.05 -16.78
C VAL A 797 -18.01 3.43 -17.29
N VAL A 798 -18.96 3.17 -16.38
CA VAL A 798 -20.24 2.56 -16.72
C VAL A 798 -21.15 3.62 -17.34
N ASP A 799 -21.49 3.46 -18.60
CA ASP A 799 -22.52 4.25 -19.25
C ASP A 799 -23.92 3.70 -18.88
N VAL A 800 -24.49 4.24 -17.82
CA VAL A 800 -25.81 3.79 -17.32
C VAL A 800 -26.92 3.94 -18.36
N LYS A 801 -26.77 4.81 -19.37
CA LYS A 801 -27.75 5.01 -20.45
C LYS A 801 -27.79 3.85 -21.45
N LYS A 802 -26.69 3.11 -21.54
CA LYS A 802 -26.55 1.94 -22.42
C LYS A 802 -26.67 0.61 -21.67
N SER A 803 -27.04 0.64 -20.39
CA SER A 803 -27.19 -0.52 -19.52
C SER A 803 -28.63 -0.62 -19.01
N ASP A 804 -29.04 -1.81 -18.56
CA ASP A 804 -30.34 -2.04 -17.92
C ASP A 804 -30.51 -1.26 -16.60
N ILE A 805 -29.40 -0.73 -16.05
CA ILE A 805 -29.38 0.02 -14.79
C ILE A 805 -30.41 1.16 -14.81
N MET A 806 -30.42 1.98 -15.84
CA MET A 806 -31.35 3.11 -15.95
C MET A 806 -32.81 2.64 -16.11
N SER A 807 -33.03 1.60 -16.89
CA SER A 807 -34.35 1.04 -17.13
C SER A 807 -34.97 0.49 -15.83
N VAL A 808 -34.15 -0.24 -15.05
CA VAL A 808 -34.56 -0.80 -13.75
C VAL A 808 -34.78 0.33 -12.74
N ALA A 809 -33.89 1.34 -12.67
CA ALA A 809 -34.08 2.50 -11.78
C ALA A 809 -35.40 3.23 -12.06
N LYS A 810 -35.73 3.50 -13.34
CA LYS A 810 -37.02 4.08 -13.75
C LYS A 810 -38.23 3.19 -13.39
N GLY A 811 -38.10 1.87 -13.63
CA GLY A 811 -39.13 0.89 -13.28
C GLY A 811 -39.41 0.88 -11.78
N THR A 812 -38.35 0.86 -10.97
CA THR A 812 -38.43 0.88 -9.51
C THR A 812 -39.09 2.16 -8.99
N LEU A 813 -38.75 3.34 -9.53
CA LEU A 813 -39.39 4.60 -9.14
C LEU A 813 -40.91 4.61 -9.49
N ARG A 814 -41.29 4.10 -10.67
CA ARG A 814 -42.69 3.98 -11.06
C ARG A 814 -43.49 3.05 -10.15
N SER A 815 -42.95 1.86 -9.85
CA SER A 815 -43.55 0.91 -8.91
C SER A 815 -43.70 1.54 -7.52
N LEU A 816 -42.64 2.18 -7.02
CA LEU A 816 -42.66 2.84 -5.72
C LEU A 816 -43.72 3.94 -5.64
N LYS A 817 -43.83 4.79 -6.69
CA LYS A 817 -44.85 5.83 -6.76
C LYS A 817 -46.27 5.25 -6.63
N TYR A 818 -46.56 4.16 -7.36
CA TYR A 818 -47.82 3.45 -7.27
C TYR A 818 -48.10 2.93 -5.86
N GLU A 819 -47.10 2.26 -5.24
CA GLU A 819 -47.21 1.69 -3.89
C GLU A 819 -47.44 2.77 -2.81
N ILE A 820 -46.73 3.93 -2.91
CA ILE A 820 -46.95 5.09 -2.03
C ILE A 820 -48.34 5.61 -2.16
N THR A 821 -48.83 5.85 -3.41
CA THR A 821 -50.16 6.40 -3.68
C THR A 821 -51.25 5.49 -3.10
N ALA A 822 -51.16 4.19 -3.34
CA ALA A 822 -52.09 3.19 -2.79
C ALA A 822 -52.09 3.12 -1.25
N SER A 823 -50.96 3.48 -0.64
CA SER A 823 -50.76 3.41 0.82
C SER A 823 -51.22 4.64 1.58
N LEU A 824 -51.29 5.83 0.97
CA LEU A 824 -51.52 7.13 1.62
C LEU A 824 -52.76 7.20 2.47
N ALA A 825 -53.88 6.62 2.01
CA ALA A 825 -55.16 6.64 2.73
C ALA A 825 -55.13 5.91 4.08
N GLY A 826 -54.20 4.96 4.26
CA GLY A 826 -54.07 4.17 5.47
C GLY A 826 -53.19 4.83 6.57
N TYR A 827 -52.59 5.98 6.32
CA TYR A 827 -51.75 6.66 7.32
C TYR A 827 -52.51 7.71 8.11
N THR A 828 -52.50 7.59 9.42
CA THR A 828 -53.06 8.57 10.36
C THR A 828 -52.04 9.57 10.85
N ASP A 829 -50.77 9.18 10.92
CA ASP A 829 -49.66 10.05 11.34
C ASP A 829 -49.39 11.13 10.28
N LYS A 830 -49.46 12.40 10.74
CA LYS A 830 -49.32 13.59 9.86
C LYS A 830 -47.94 13.68 9.20
N MET A 831 -46.85 13.38 9.95
CA MET A 831 -45.51 13.46 9.41
C MET A 831 -45.24 12.35 8.38
N SER A 832 -45.69 11.14 8.62
CA SER A 832 -45.63 10.05 7.64
C SER A 832 -46.39 10.38 6.36
N ARG A 833 -47.58 11.00 6.47
CA ARG A 833 -48.37 11.44 5.29
C ARG A 833 -47.62 12.50 4.49
N TYR A 834 -47.13 13.56 5.13
CA TYR A 834 -46.35 14.62 4.47
C TYR A 834 -45.11 14.07 3.78
N HIS A 835 -44.42 13.18 4.44
CA HIS A 835 -43.24 12.52 3.86
C HIS A 835 -43.58 11.71 2.60
N LEU A 836 -44.65 10.93 2.63
CA LEU A 836 -45.05 10.13 1.47
C LEU A 836 -45.55 10.99 0.31
N GLN A 837 -46.18 12.12 0.59
CA GLN A 837 -46.57 13.11 -0.41
C GLN A 837 -45.32 13.75 -1.07
N ASP A 838 -44.35 14.17 -0.26
CA ASP A 838 -43.07 14.71 -0.73
C ASP A 838 -42.29 13.69 -1.62
N LEU A 839 -42.29 12.41 -1.23
CA LEU A 839 -41.68 11.36 -2.05
C LEU A 839 -42.37 11.19 -3.41
N ASN A 840 -43.68 11.23 -3.47
CA ASN A 840 -44.44 11.16 -4.74
C ASN A 840 -44.09 12.34 -5.66
N GLU A 841 -43.98 13.55 -5.10
CA GLU A 841 -43.59 14.75 -5.86
C GLU A 841 -42.14 14.65 -6.38
N ARG A 842 -41.21 14.19 -5.54
CA ARG A 842 -39.81 13.95 -5.94
C ARG A 842 -39.71 12.93 -7.08
N ILE A 843 -40.38 11.79 -6.96
CA ILE A 843 -40.42 10.75 -7.99
C ILE A 843 -40.98 11.29 -9.31
N GLU A 844 -42.08 12.06 -9.24
CA GLU A 844 -42.65 12.70 -10.45
C GLU A 844 -41.64 13.62 -11.14
N ASN A 845 -40.98 14.48 -10.37
CA ASN A 845 -39.98 15.41 -10.91
C ASN A 845 -38.75 14.68 -11.50
N ILE A 846 -38.37 13.52 -10.92
CA ILE A 846 -37.26 12.69 -11.45
C ILE A 846 -37.65 12.04 -12.78
N LEU A 847 -38.91 11.50 -12.86
CA LEU A 847 -39.37 10.78 -14.06
C LEU A 847 -39.75 11.73 -15.21
N ASN A 848 -40.22 12.92 -14.87
CA ASN A 848 -40.68 13.98 -15.79
C ASN A 848 -40.06 15.31 -15.41
N PRO A 849 -38.73 15.48 -15.66
CA PRO A 849 -38.05 16.73 -15.36
C PRO A 849 -38.63 17.86 -16.23
N LYS A 850 -38.95 18.99 -15.57
CA LYS A 850 -39.49 20.19 -16.25
C LYS A 850 -38.41 20.89 -17.05
#